data_9e32d769df7504c7961ae93d537c6ac5
#
_entry.id   9e32d769df7504c7961ae93d537c6ac5
#
_cell.length_a   1.000
_cell.length_b   1.000
_cell.length_c   1.000
_cell.angle_alpha   90.00
_cell.angle_beta   90.00
_cell.angle_gamma   90.00
#
_symmetry.space_group_name_H-M   'P 1'
#
loop_
_entity.id
_entity.type
_entity.pdbx_description
1 polymer ?
#
loop_
_entity_poly.entity_id
_entity_poly.type
_entity_poly.pdbx_seq_one_letter_code
_entity_poly.pdbx_strand_id
1 'polypeptide(L)'
;MRWNRWAFCVGWAGLALASVLASPAARADEPVDYLQEIRPLLAQRCTSCHGAVRKQNGLRLDTAALARQGGDGGPAVVAGQPADSLLLDAVRGTNGVARMPPEGEPLTAAEIERLERWIQQGAHAPAEVTPADPAKHWAFQAPVRPPLPVTSREAWSQNPIDRFVAVAQERAGLTPSPPAERALLLRRVYFDLVGLPPKPQELEEFLADDRPEAFERVVDRLLESPQYGERWGRHLMDVWRYSDWDGYGAEVRESKPHIWRWRDWIVESLNADRAYDQMVVEMLAGDELAPTDPQTLRATGFLVRNWFLFNRNVWLDSTVEHTSKAFLGLTMNCARCHDHMYDPFSQADYYRLRAFFEAHDVRTDRVPGQPDAARDGLVRVYDAHADRPTFLFRRGDEKQPVSEQPLAPELPGLLKPAGLTIAAVNLPAAAQYPGLQEFQRQEARQGAQAAVDAALAQRVTATQALAAAREKLAQAAAATPSTEPRPTETLLSEQFAERVPDLWQPLTGDWEWTAGKLLQRTVQNGWSVVLCTKPLPTEAVLSTKFRVTDGVQYKSLGLAFDAVDGDNLQGVYLSVSGKVQLFHRVKGVDSYPTHALKMRPIEAGREYTLKVATRGRLVNVWVDGEFQFAVELPADRPAAGKLGLVTYDAAAEFSLVQATTLPGDLALLNPDGKPASPPSVALLQEAVADAERKVGLAERRLATAAAARVWVEARLQADRATFDPALAPLAADLTATAALAERDQALRQTEENLAVAEDKLTIARRKPDDKPALQAAEQQLAAATKARDEALATTSQTGGTYTKFGPTY
;
A
#
# COMPACT_ATOMS: atom_id res chain seq x y z
N MET A 1 -29.37 -30.87 11.63
CA MET A 1 -29.77 -31.97 12.50
C MET A 1 -31.02 -31.58 13.28
N ARG A 2 -32.11 -32.29 13.03
CA ARG A 2 -33.41 -32.12 13.67
C ARG A 2 -33.33 -32.70 15.09
N TRP A 3 -33.92 -32.02 16.11
CA TRP A 3 -34.40 -32.69 17.31
C TRP A 3 -35.67 -32.04 17.82
N ASN A 4 -36.61 -32.82 17.93
CA ASN A 4 -37.98 -33.06 18.27
C ASN A 4 -38.53 -32.36 19.51
N ARG A 5 -39.83 -32.08 19.32
CA ARG A 5 -40.90 -31.78 20.29
C ARG A 5 -41.06 -32.93 21.28
N TRP A 6 -41.37 -32.58 22.53
CA TRP A 6 -42.23 -33.45 23.38
C TRP A 6 -43.22 -32.58 24.10
N ALA A 7 -44.49 -32.91 23.86
CA ALA A 7 -45.64 -32.42 24.56
C ALA A 7 -45.97 -33.37 25.75
N PHE A 8 -46.40 -32.79 26.84
CA PHE A 8 -47.16 -33.56 27.84
C PHE A 8 -48.43 -32.77 28.24
N CYS A 9 -49.55 -33.35 27.90
CA CYS A 9 -50.88 -33.07 28.48
C CYS A 9 -51.11 -33.97 29.69
N VAL A 10 -51.67 -33.41 30.77
CA VAL A 10 -52.57 -34.01 31.76
C VAL A 10 -52.93 -32.86 32.71
N GLY A 11 -54.09 -32.39 33.05
CA GLY A 11 -55.42 -33.03 33.16
C GLY A 11 -56.18 -32.37 34.31
N TRP A 12 -57.27 -31.82 34.04
CA TRP A 12 -58.40 -31.38 34.85
C TRP A 12 -58.44 -31.64 36.37
N ALA A 13 -58.75 -30.55 37.19
CA ALA A 13 -59.68 -30.61 38.27
C ALA A 13 -60.21 -29.19 38.56
N GLY A 14 -61.44 -28.96 38.38
CA GLY A 14 -62.17 -27.74 38.65
C GLY A 14 -62.36 -27.47 40.15
N LEU A 15 -62.31 -26.23 40.51
CA LEU A 15 -62.93 -25.67 41.69
C LEU A 15 -63.52 -24.28 41.36
N ALA A 16 -64.84 -24.20 41.26
CA ALA A 16 -65.53 -22.93 41.22
C ALA A 16 -65.42 -22.27 42.62
N LEU A 17 -64.78 -21.08 42.60
CA LEU A 17 -64.83 -20.22 43.78
C LEU A 17 -65.32 -18.81 43.36
N ALA A 18 -66.29 -18.40 44.06
CA ALA A 18 -67.12 -17.23 43.93
C ALA A 18 -66.35 -15.93 43.64
N SER A 19 -66.71 -15.25 42.57
CA SER A 19 -66.31 -13.86 42.28
C SER A 19 -66.99 -12.97 43.32
N VAL A 20 -66.23 -12.53 44.32
CA VAL A 20 -66.66 -11.40 45.20
C VAL A 20 -66.24 -10.14 44.38
N LEU A 21 -67.24 -9.46 43.86
CA LEU A 21 -67.08 -8.08 43.33
C LEU A 21 -66.70 -7.19 44.52
N ALA A 22 -65.33 -7.03 44.68
CA ALA A 22 -64.80 -5.96 45.51
C ALA A 22 -64.88 -4.68 44.69
N SER A 23 -65.78 -3.82 44.99
CA SER A 23 -65.88 -2.43 44.54
C SER A 23 -64.54 -1.71 44.74
N PRO A 24 -64.04 -0.90 43.78
CA PRO A 24 -62.86 -0.12 43.97
C PRO A 24 -63.18 1.16 44.72
N ALA A 25 -63.56 1.04 45.94
CA ALA A 25 -63.74 2.17 46.84
C ALA A 25 -62.99 1.88 48.14
N ALA A 26 -61.87 2.59 48.28
CA ALA A 26 -61.08 2.82 49.49
C ALA A 26 -59.58 2.49 49.32
N ARG A 27 -58.97 3.19 48.39
CA ARG A 27 -57.43 3.35 48.38
C ARG A 27 -57.06 4.82 48.62
N ALA A 28 -57.97 5.65 49.08
CA ALA A 28 -57.73 7.10 49.23
C ALA A 28 -56.82 7.47 50.42
N ASP A 29 -56.64 6.60 51.38
CA ASP A 29 -55.94 6.90 52.64
C ASP A 29 -54.57 6.19 52.85
N GLU A 30 -54.12 5.38 51.90
CA GLU A 30 -52.80 4.77 52.05
C GLU A 30 -51.73 5.77 51.71
N PRO A 31 -50.71 6.05 52.55
CA PRO A 31 -49.63 6.98 52.26
C PRO A 31 -48.84 6.55 51.03
N VAL A 32 -48.65 7.46 50.09
CA VAL A 32 -47.86 7.18 48.90
C VAL A 32 -46.36 7.02 49.28
N ASP A 33 -45.74 5.88 48.91
CA ASP A 33 -44.31 5.63 49.17
C ASP A 33 -43.49 6.36 48.13
N TYR A 34 -42.78 7.40 48.56
CA TYR A 34 -41.95 8.18 47.71
C TYR A 34 -40.84 7.34 47.01
N LEU A 35 -40.20 6.45 47.76
CA LEU A 35 -39.05 5.65 47.21
C LEU A 35 -39.52 4.58 46.24
N GLN A 36 -40.68 4.01 46.43
CA GLN A 36 -41.17 2.93 45.57
C GLN A 36 -42.09 3.43 44.43
N GLU A 37 -42.79 4.55 44.59
CA GLU A 37 -43.80 4.99 43.65
C GLU A 37 -43.45 6.28 42.92
N ILE A 38 -42.93 7.29 43.64
CA ILE A 38 -42.70 8.61 43.07
C ILE A 38 -41.30 8.78 42.47
N ARG A 39 -40.29 8.43 43.24
CA ARG A 39 -38.90 8.55 42.76
C ARG A 39 -38.62 7.75 41.48
N PRO A 40 -39.07 6.49 41.33
CA PRO A 40 -38.91 5.76 40.07
C PRO A 40 -39.66 6.44 38.91
N LEU A 41 -40.88 6.96 39.16
CA LEU A 41 -41.67 7.69 38.17
C LEU A 41 -40.94 8.97 37.69
N LEU A 42 -40.45 9.76 38.63
CA LEU A 42 -39.69 10.99 38.30
C LEU A 42 -38.40 10.61 37.57
N ALA A 43 -37.69 9.56 37.99
CA ALA A 43 -36.48 9.10 37.36
C ALA A 43 -36.70 8.62 35.90
N GLN A 44 -37.78 7.94 35.64
CA GLN A 44 -38.10 7.39 34.32
C GLN A 44 -38.64 8.47 33.34
N ARG A 45 -39.43 9.42 33.86
CA ARG A 45 -40.23 10.33 33.01
C ARG A 45 -39.72 11.77 32.97
N CYS A 46 -38.93 12.23 33.97
CA CYS A 46 -38.63 13.63 34.17
C CYS A 46 -37.16 13.98 34.27
N THR A 47 -36.33 13.13 34.98
CA THR A 47 -34.97 13.53 35.34
C THR A 47 -34.00 13.55 34.16
N SER A 48 -34.33 12.93 33.04
CA SER A 48 -33.54 13.04 31.80
C SER A 48 -33.44 14.50 31.28
N CYS A 49 -34.46 15.30 31.55
CA CYS A 49 -34.49 16.73 31.18
C CYS A 49 -34.38 17.66 32.41
N HIS A 50 -34.84 17.18 33.59
CA HIS A 50 -34.92 17.94 34.84
C HIS A 50 -34.14 17.25 35.96
N GLY A 51 -32.84 16.95 35.72
CA GLY A 51 -31.96 16.26 36.65
C GLY A 51 -30.65 16.99 36.88
N ALA A 52 -29.67 16.28 37.44
CA ALA A 52 -28.37 16.84 37.74
C ALA A 52 -27.57 17.22 36.48
N VAL A 53 -27.72 16.44 35.39
CA VAL A 53 -27.03 16.64 34.11
C VAL A 53 -27.68 17.75 33.28
N ARG A 54 -28.99 17.72 33.18
CA ARG A 54 -29.79 18.64 32.39
C ARG A 54 -30.83 19.34 33.28
N LYS A 55 -30.84 20.65 33.29
CA LYS A 55 -31.66 21.48 34.17
C LYS A 55 -32.50 22.43 33.32
N GLN A 56 -33.42 21.89 32.51
CA GLN A 56 -34.26 22.71 31.66
C GLN A 56 -35.11 23.67 32.53
N ASN A 57 -35.09 24.96 32.21
CA ASN A 57 -35.69 26.02 32.97
C ASN A 57 -35.26 26.04 34.45
N GLY A 58 -34.00 25.72 34.74
CA GLY A 58 -33.48 25.71 36.10
C GLY A 58 -34.04 24.61 37.01
N LEU A 59 -35.00 23.80 36.51
CA LEU A 59 -35.74 22.82 37.31
C LEU A 59 -34.94 21.49 37.46
N ARG A 60 -34.95 21.00 38.72
CA ARG A 60 -34.45 19.65 39.07
C ARG A 60 -35.55 18.87 39.79
N LEU A 61 -35.76 17.62 39.35
CA LEU A 61 -36.75 16.69 39.89
C LEU A 61 -36.13 15.36 40.41
N ASP A 62 -34.82 15.35 40.57
CA ASP A 62 -34.06 14.20 41.04
C ASP A 62 -34.12 14.02 42.57
N THR A 63 -34.60 14.98 43.31
CA THR A 63 -34.98 14.86 44.71
C THR A 63 -36.27 15.64 45.00
N ALA A 64 -37.04 15.17 46.02
CA ALA A 64 -38.22 15.89 46.43
C ALA A 64 -37.95 17.30 46.96
N ALA A 65 -36.76 17.49 47.58
CA ALA A 65 -36.34 18.81 48.03
C ALA A 65 -36.16 19.78 46.85
N LEU A 66 -35.51 19.35 45.76
CA LEU A 66 -35.32 20.16 44.54
C LEU A 66 -36.63 20.39 43.78
N ALA A 67 -37.51 19.39 43.74
CA ALA A 67 -38.86 19.57 43.19
C ALA A 67 -39.68 20.65 43.93
N ARG A 68 -39.56 20.73 45.25
CA ARG A 68 -40.16 21.82 46.06
C ARG A 68 -39.45 23.14 45.88
N GLN A 69 -38.11 23.15 45.65
CA GLN A 69 -37.36 24.36 45.32
C GLN A 69 -37.81 24.94 43.97
N GLY A 70 -38.07 24.06 42.98
CA GLY A 70 -38.50 24.44 41.65
C GLY A 70 -37.39 24.96 40.74
N GLY A 71 -37.78 25.64 39.67
CA GLY A 71 -36.92 26.24 38.66
C GLY A 71 -37.26 27.70 38.41
N ASP A 72 -36.95 28.19 37.20
CA ASP A 72 -37.16 29.59 36.79
C ASP A 72 -38.64 30.00 36.86
N GLY A 73 -39.58 29.06 36.78
CA GLY A 73 -41.02 29.28 36.89
C GLY A 73 -41.58 29.20 38.33
N GLY A 74 -40.71 28.99 39.34
CA GLY A 74 -41.11 28.80 40.73
C GLY A 74 -41.15 27.34 41.18
N PRO A 75 -41.72 27.04 42.37
CA PRO A 75 -41.84 25.70 42.93
C PRO A 75 -42.59 24.76 41.98
N ALA A 76 -41.96 23.61 41.63
CA ALA A 76 -42.66 22.61 40.81
C ALA A 76 -43.67 21.80 41.64
N VAL A 77 -43.42 21.66 42.95
CA VAL A 77 -44.26 20.96 43.91
C VAL A 77 -44.49 21.86 45.12
N VAL A 78 -45.76 22.15 45.44
CA VAL A 78 -46.17 22.84 46.67
C VAL A 78 -46.82 21.82 47.58
N ALA A 79 -46.20 21.54 48.72
CA ALA A 79 -46.59 20.49 49.64
C ALA A 79 -48.03 20.71 50.13
N GLY A 80 -48.88 19.73 49.99
CA GLY A 80 -50.29 19.79 50.38
C GLY A 80 -51.17 20.56 49.40
N GLN A 81 -50.66 21.15 48.35
CA GLN A 81 -51.41 22.04 47.43
C GLN A 81 -51.23 21.57 45.98
N PRO A 82 -51.99 20.54 45.53
CA PRO A 82 -51.90 20.04 44.14
C PRO A 82 -52.25 21.12 43.10
N ALA A 83 -53.23 22.01 43.38
CA ALA A 83 -53.63 23.04 42.45
C ALA A 83 -52.53 24.12 42.18
N ASP A 84 -51.62 24.32 43.14
CA ASP A 84 -50.51 25.29 43.02
C ASP A 84 -49.18 24.67 42.57
N SER A 85 -49.21 23.40 42.24
CA SER A 85 -48.05 22.65 41.88
C SER A 85 -47.86 22.61 40.35
N LEU A 86 -46.89 23.38 39.81
CA LEU A 86 -46.61 23.52 38.39
C LEU A 86 -46.29 22.15 37.71
N LEU A 87 -45.82 21.18 38.47
CA LEU A 87 -45.58 19.82 37.98
C LEU A 87 -46.85 19.16 37.44
N LEU A 88 -47.98 19.35 38.13
CA LEU A 88 -49.25 18.79 37.69
C LEU A 88 -49.86 19.52 36.51
N ASP A 89 -49.69 20.81 36.43
CA ASP A 89 -50.05 21.59 35.23
C ASP A 89 -49.26 21.15 34.03
N ALA A 90 -47.96 20.98 34.20
CA ALA A 90 -47.06 20.50 33.13
C ALA A 90 -47.42 19.09 32.65
N VAL A 91 -47.66 18.13 33.53
CA VAL A 91 -47.99 16.77 33.07
C VAL A 91 -49.41 16.63 32.50
N ARG A 92 -50.30 17.54 32.84
CA ARG A 92 -51.64 17.63 32.27
C ARG A 92 -51.72 18.51 31.03
N GLY A 93 -50.79 19.43 30.85
CA GLY A 93 -50.86 20.47 29.80
C GLY A 93 -51.99 21.46 30.03
N THR A 94 -52.17 21.92 31.29
CA THR A 94 -53.22 22.82 31.75
C THR A 94 -52.66 24.20 32.14
N ASN A 95 -53.52 25.16 32.38
CA ASN A 95 -53.19 26.53 32.84
C ASN A 95 -52.13 27.27 31.97
N GLY A 96 -52.10 26.98 30.66
CA GLY A 96 -51.10 27.58 29.73
C GLY A 96 -49.69 27.03 29.81
N VAL A 97 -49.47 26.01 30.62
CA VAL A 97 -48.19 25.30 30.72
C VAL A 97 -48.10 24.25 29.63
N ALA A 98 -46.97 24.24 28.89
CA ALA A 98 -46.72 23.23 27.88
C ALA A 98 -46.68 21.83 28.51
N ARG A 99 -47.32 20.86 27.85
CA ARG A 99 -47.39 19.49 28.36
C ARG A 99 -46.01 18.83 28.42
N MET A 100 -45.73 18.17 29.54
CA MET A 100 -44.52 17.39 29.79
C MET A 100 -44.84 15.89 29.93
N PRO A 101 -44.00 14.99 29.40
CA PRO A 101 -42.89 15.29 28.53
C PRO A 101 -43.32 15.84 27.17
N PRO A 102 -42.53 16.74 26.54
CA PRO A 102 -42.85 17.32 25.23
C PRO A 102 -42.80 16.29 24.09
N GLU A 103 -42.01 15.25 24.27
CA GLU A 103 -41.85 14.13 23.34
C GLU A 103 -42.17 12.79 24.02
N GLY A 104 -42.68 11.85 23.24
CA GLY A 104 -43.07 10.54 23.73
C GLY A 104 -44.50 10.46 24.25
N GLU A 105 -44.82 9.33 24.92
CA GLU A 105 -46.17 9.13 25.47
C GLU A 105 -46.42 10.00 26.72
N PRO A 106 -47.57 10.61 26.84
CA PRO A 106 -48.00 11.33 28.06
C PRO A 106 -47.96 10.42 29.28
N LEU A 107 -47.95 11.03 30.48
CA LEU A 107 -48.19 10.26 31.69
C LEU A 107 -49.60 9.69 31.67
N THR A 108 -49.77 8.50 32.15
CA THR A 108 -51.09 7.87 32.32
C THR A 108 -51.86 8.53 33.44
N ALA A 109 -53.18 8.44 33.37
CA ALA A 109 -54.05 8.97 34.44
C ALA A 109 -53.64 8.43 35.85
N ALA A 110 -53.22 7.16 35.93
CA ALA A 110 -52.78 6.56 37.20
C ALA A 110 -51.44 7.12 37.70
N GLU A 111 -50.51 7.50 36.76
CA GLU A 111 -49.25 8.15 37.12
C GLU A 111 -49.49 9.60 37.60
N ILE A 112 -50.37 10.30 36.94
CA ILE A 112 -50.76 11.68 37.36
C ILE A 112 -51.48 11.67 38.72
N GLU A 113 -52.39 10.74 38.90
CA GLU A 113 -53.12 10.57 40.22
C GLU A 113 -52.17 10.25 41.36
N ARG A 114 -51.13 9.44 41.09
CA ARG A 114 -50.11 9.09 42.06
C ARG A 114 -49.28 10.31 42.48
N LEU A 115 -48.89 11.16 41.53
CA LEU A 115 -48.20 12.43 41.79
C LEU A 115 -49.11 13.38 42.60
N GLU A 116 -50.39 13.48 42.22
CA GLU A 116 -51.33 14.35 42.87
C GLU A 116 -51.57 13.90 44.33
N ARG A 117 -51.78 12.63 44.58
CA ARG A 117 -51.94 12.08 45.95
C ARG A 117 -50.71 12.35 46.80
N TRP A 118 -49.50 12.13 46.24
CA TRP A 118 -48.25 12.38 46.95
C TRP A 118 -48.15 13.86 47.34
N ILE A 119 -48.44 14.76 46.42
CA ILE A 119 -48.44 16.22 46.69
C ILE A 119 -49.51 16.58 47.76
N GLN A 120 -50.73 16.05 47.62
CA GLN A 120 -51.79 16.28 48.53
C GLN A 120 -51.44 15.81 49.95
N GLN A 121 -50.79 14.70 50.11
CA GLN A 121 -50.29 14.16 51.34
C GLN A 121 -49.07 14.91 51.94
N GLY A 122 -48.70 16.06 51.38
CA GLY A 122 -47.60 16.88 51.88
C GLY A 122 -46.24 16.64 51.18
N ALA A 123 -46.23 15.95 50.05
CA ALA A 123 -45.03 15.64 49.28
C ALA A 123 -43.85 15.15 50.14
N HIS A 124 -44.17 14.25 51.09
CA HIS A 124 -43.19 13.70 52.01
C HIS A 124 -42.14 12.82 51.26
N ALA A 125 -40.90 12.97 51.67
CA ALA A 125 -39.78 12.13 51.19
C ALA A 125 -38.78 11.97 52.33
N PRO A 126 -38.08 10.86 52.46
CA PRO A 126 -36.94 10.72 53.36
C PRO A 126 -35.83 11.71 52.99
N ALA A 127 -34.87 11.87 53.88
CA ALA A 127 -33.66 12.68 53.56
C ALA A 127 -32.93 12.06 52.37
N GLU A 128 -32.76 12.85 51.34
CA GLU A 128 -32.08 12.44 50.10
C GLU A 128 -30.73 13.16 49.95
N VAL A 129 -29.76 12.46 49.45
CA VAL A 129 -28.51 13.08 48.99
C VAL A 129 -28.76 13.66 47.64
N THR A 130 -28.68 15.00 47.50
CA THR A 130 -28.74 15.68 46.22
C THR A 130 -27.62 15.20 45.33
N PRO A 131 -27.91 14.60 44.14
CA PRO A 131 -26.86 14.23 43.22
C PRO A 131 -26.00 15.43 42.85
N ALA A 132 -24.68 15.26 42.95
CA ALA A 132 -23.73 16.32 42.58
C ALA A 132 -23.91 16.70 41.11
N ASP A 133 -23.62 17.93 40.77
CA ASP A 133 -23.57 18.36 39.37
C ASP A 133 -22.44 17.67 38.66
N PRO A 134 -22.70 16.79 37.66
CA PRO A 134 -21.64 16.09 36.94
C PRO A 134 -20.62 17.03 36.33
N ALA A 135 -20.99 18.21 35.87
CA ALA A 135 -20.07 19.20 35.33
C ALA A 135 -19.06 19.71 36.36
N LYS A 136 -19.32 19.53 37.67
CA LYS A 136 -18.41 19.87 38.76
C LYS A 136 -17.50 18.70 39.17
N HIS A 137 -17.62 17.57 38.52
CA HIS A 137 -16.76 16.45 38.78
C HIS A 137 -15.30 16.84 38.46
N TRP A 138 -14.35 16.39 39.29
CA TRP A 138 -12.96 16.78 39.20
C TRP A 138 -12.34 16.53 37.82
N ALA A 139 -12.77 15.46 37.12
CA ALA A 139 -12.27 15.10 35.79
C ALA A 139 -12.63 16.15 34.70
N PHE A 140 -13.64 17.00 34.96
CA PHE A 140 -14.05 18.07 34.04
C PHE A 140 -13.57 19.45 34.51
N GLN A 141 -12.82 19.51 35.59
CA GLN A 141 -12.23 20.77 36.07
C GLN A 141 -10.80 20.89 35.54
N ALA A 142 -10.40 22.14 35.27
CA ALA A 142 -9.02 22.37 34.88
C ALA A 142 -8.05 21.84 35.95
N PRO A 143 -7.00 21.06 35.54
CA PRO A 143 -6.05 20.53 36.51
C PRO A 143 -5.36 21.64 37.28
N VAL A 144 -5.39 21.53 38.61
CA VAL A 144 -4.70 22.45 39.50
C VAL A 144 -3.51 21.71 40.08
N ARG A 145 -2.32 22.33 40.01
CA ARG A 145 -1.11 21.76 40.64
C ARG A 145 -1.26 21.82 42.16
N PRO A 146 -1.41 20.67 42.84
CA PRO A 146 -1.53 20.67 44.29
C PRO A 146 -0.18 21.00 44.95
N PRO A 147 -0.16 21.59 46.17
CA PRO A 147 1.06 21.72 46.92
C PRO A 147 1.63 20.34 47.24
N LEU A 148 2.96 20.25 47.22
CA LEU A 148 3.65 19.02 47.60
C LEU A 148 3.40 18.73 49.09
N PRO A 149 2.88 17.51 49.41
CA PRO A 149 2.65 17.19 50.81
C PRO A 149 3.94 16.97 51.58
N VAL A 150 3.92 17.31 52.86
CA VAL A 150 5.01 17.00 53.79
C VAL A 150 4.90 15.54 54.21
N THR A 151 6.00 14.84 54.16
CA THR A 151 6.12 13.42 54.57
C THR A 151 7.26 13.23 55.55
N SER A 152 7.15 12.30 56.47
CA SER A 152 8.24 11.89 57.33
C SER A 152 9.32 11.08 56.58
N ARG A 153 9.05 10.70 55.33
CA ARG A 153 9.90 9.84 54.48
C ARG A 153 10.62 10.64 53.38
N GLU A 154 11.18 11.80 53.73
CA GLU A 154 11.86 12.64 52.76
C GLU A 154 13.03 11.93 52.05
N ALA A 155 13.81 11.12 52.74
CA ALA A 155 14.93 10.36 52.19
C ALA A 155 14.51 9.28 51.20
N TRP A 156 13.25 8.77 51.29
CA TRP A 156 12.69 7.82 50.30
C TRP A 156 12.11 8.53 49.09
N SER A 157 11.64 9.78 49.26
CA SER A 157 10.93 10.55 48.23
C SER A 157 11.92 11.27 47.34
N GLN A 158 12.23 10.71 46.16
CA GLN A 158 13.20 11.27 45.21
C GLN A 158 12.54 12.25 44.23
N ASN A 159 11.24 12.16 44.00
CA ASN A 159 10.50 13.03 43.12
C ASN A 159 9.14 13.46 43.73
N PRO A 160 8.43 14.45 43.14
CA PRO A 160 7.13 14.90 43.61
C PRO A 160 6.08 13.82 43.80
N ILE A 161 6.03 12.81 42.90
CA ILE A 161 5.07 11.70 42.98
C ILE A 161 5.29 10.87 44.24
N ASP A 162 6.56 10.61 44.58
CA ASP A 162 6.91 9.83 45.79
C ASP A 162 6.33 10.45 47.05
N ARG A 163 6.29 11.79 47.17
CA ARG A 163 5.70 12.46 48.33
C ARG A 163 4.21 12.19 48.48
N PHE A 164 3.45 12.16 47.39
CA PHE A 164 2.02 11.79 47.41
C PHE A 164 1.83 10.32 47.80
N VAL A 165 2.70 9.44 47.26
CA VAL A 165 2.66 8.00 47.55
C VAL A 165 3.04 7.78 49.03
N ALA A 166 4.12 8.42 49.52
CA ALA A 166 4.57 8.31 50.89
C ALA A 166 3.51 8.73 51.91
N VAL A 167 2.86 9.89 51.72
CA VAL A 167 1.76 10.33 52.58
C VAL A 167 0.54 9.40 52.53
N ALA A 168 0.23 8.82 51.38
CA ALA A 168 -0.86 7.84 51.27
C ALA A 168 -0.51 6.56 52.05
N GLN A 169 0.74 6.07 51.95
CA GLN A 169 1.24 4.92 52.71
C GLN A 169 1.25 5.21 54.19
N GLU A 170 1.73 6.38 54.65
CA GLU A 170 1.70 6.80 56.04
C GLU A 170 0.31 6.78 56.64
N ARG A 171 -0.66 7.35 55.95
CA ARG A 171 -2.07 7.32 56.36
C ARG A 171 -2.67 5.91 56.45
N ALA A 172 -2.18 5.01 55.58
CA ALA A 172 -2.63 3.60 55.60
C ALA A 172 -1.80 2.72 56.59
N GLY A 173 -0.81 3.28 57.28
CA GLY A 173 0.10 2.52 58.15
C GLY A 173 1.03 1.57 57.41
N LEU A 174 1.29 1.81 56.12
CA LEU A 174 2.11 0.96 55.25
C LEU A 174 3.58 1.45 55.28
N THR A 175 4.51 0.51 55.21
CA THR A 175 5.94 0.79 55.03
C THR A 175 6.36 0.38 53.63
N PRO A 176 7.11 1.24 52.88
CA PRO A 176 7.64 0.88 51.59
C PRO A 176 8.52 -0.37 51.67
N SER A 177 8.47 -1.22 50.66
CA SER A 177 9.43 -2.32 50.54
C SER A 177 10.83 -1.80 50.29
N PRO A 178 11.86 -2.55 50.66
CA PRO A 178 13.24 -2.20 50.31
C PRO A 178 13.41 -2.19 48.77
N PRO A 179 14.41 -1.48 48.25
CA PRO A 179 14.75 -1.53 46.83
C PRO A 179 14.91 -2.97 46.35
N ALA A 180 14.50 -3.23 45.14
CA ALA A 180 14.66 -4.54 44.51
C ALA A 180 16.18 -4.83 44.30
N GLU A 181 16.54 -6.11 44.36
CA GLU A 181 17.88 -6.56 44.00
C GLU A 181 18.22 -6.13 42.55
N ARG A 182 19.51 -5.81 42.32
CA ARG A 182 19.96 -5.26 41.03
C ARG A 182 19.58 -6.13 39.83
N ALA A 183 19.72 -7.45 39.92
CA ALA A 183 19.33 -8.38 38.83
C ALA A 183 17.83 -8.33 38.54
N LEU A 184 17.01 -8.26 39.61
CA LEU A 184 15.55 -8.16 39.47
C LEU A 184 15.13 -6.80 38.90
N LEU A 185 15.81 -5.72 39.33
CA LEU A 185 15.57 -4.37 38.83
C LEU A 185 15.87 -4.29 37.32
N LEU A 186 17.04 -4.80 36.90
CA LEU A 186 17.40 -4.88 35.49
C LEU A 186 16.36 -5.65 34.68
N ARG A 187 15.95 -6.81 35.17
CA ARG A 187 14.91 -7.62 34.49
C ARG A 187 13.61 -6.85 34.34
N ARG A 188 13.17 -6.12 35.33
CA ARG A 188 11.91 -5.32 35.29
C ARG A 188 12.01 -4.23 34.25
N VAL A 189 13.07 -3.44 34.26
CA VAL A 189 13.20 -2.32 33.30
C VAL A 189 13.28 -2.81 31.85
N TYR A 190 13.91 -3.95 31.58
CA TYR A 190 13.93 -4.55 30.26
C TYR A 190 12.51 -4.97 29.81
N PHE A 191 11.73 -5.62 30.69
CA PHE A 191 10.35 -5.97 30.34
C PHE A 191 9.44 -4.75 30.17
N ASP A 192 9.67 -3.71 30.96
CA ASP A 192 8.86 -2.49 30.87
C ASP A 192 9.17 -1.71 29.60
N LEU A 193 10.46 -1.55 29.26
CA LEU A 193 10.85 -0.70 28.13
C LEU A 193 10.88 -1.42 26.79
N VAL A 194 11.37 -2.67 26.74
CA VAL A 194 11.55 -3.40 25.48
C VAL A 194 10.80 -4.73 25.40
N GLY A 195 10.18 -5.16 26.50
CA GLY A 195 9.33 -6.36 26.55
C GLY A 195 10.07 -7.70 26.53
N LEU A 196 11.41 -7.69 26.57
CA LEU A 196 12.28 -8.85 26.53
C LEU A 196 13.21 -8.86 27.76
N PRO A 197 13.70 -10.02 28.22
CA PRO A 197 14.70 -10.07 29.30
C PRO A 197 16.05 -9.57 28.80
N PRO A 198 16.92 -9.09 29.71
CA PRO A 198 18.32 -8.81 29.40
C PRO A 198 19.05 -10.09 28.97
N LYS A 199 20.03 -9.96 28.09
CA LYS A 199 20.95 -11.04 27.76
C LYS A 199 21.86 -11.34 28.95
N PRO A 200 22.39 -12.56 29.10
CA PRO A 200 23.31 -12.89 30.20
C PRO A 200 24.47 -11.89 30.33
N GLN A 201 25.11 -11.54 29.24
CA GLN A 201 26.21 -10.56 29.23
C GLN A 201 25.77 -9.19 29.74
N GLU A 202 24.60 -8.67 29.33
CA GLU A 202 24.04 -7.39 29.76
C GLU A 202 23.77 -7.38 31.29
N LEU A 203 23.33 -8.52 31.82
CA LEU A 203 23.18 -8.72 33.26
C LEU A 203 24.52 -8.68 33.99
N GLU A 204 25.51 -9.41 33.48
CA GLU A 204 26.87 -9.45 34.07
C GLU A 204 27.52 -8.06 34.06
N GLU A 205 27.45 -7.34 32.95
CA GLU A 205 27.95 -5.98 32.78
C GLU A 205 27.30 -5.00 33.79
N PHE A 206 25.97 -5.09 33.94
CA PHE A 206 25.22 -4.24 34.88
C PHE A 206 25.56 -4.58 36.33
N LEU A 207 25.69 -5.84 36.66
CA LEU A 207 26.05 -6.25 38.04
C LEU A 207 27.48 -5.84 38.43
N ALA A 208 28.37 -5.79 37.45
CA ALA A 208 29.77 -5.35 37.64
C ALA A 208 29.94 -3.82 37.62
N ASP A 209 28.93 -3.06 37.23
CA ASP A 209 28.98 -1.60 37.12
C ASP A 209 28.55 -0.95 38.46
N ASP A 210 29.51 -0.55 39.29
CA ASP A 210 29.29 0.07 40.60
C ASP A 210 29.06 1.59 40.52
N ARG A 211 29.02 2.19 39.36
CA ARG A 211 28.78 3.63 39.19
C ARG A 211 27.35 4.01 39.64
N PRO A 212 27.18 5.16 40.29
CA PRO A 212 25.87 5.61 40.77
C PRO A 212 24.81 5.64 39.68
N GLU A 213 25.20 6.04 38.43
CA GLU A 213 24.30 6.20 37.28
C GLU A 213 24.19 4.91 36.43
N ALA A 214 24.61 3.76 36.95
CA ALA A 214 24.59 2.51 36.19
C ALA A 214 23.19 2.12 35.72
N PHE A 215 22.16 2.35 36.54
CA PHE A 215 20.77 2.04 36.20
C PHE A 215 20.22 3.03 35.18
N GLU A 216 20.44 4.34 35.35
CA GLU A 216 20.00 5.39 34.42
C GLU A 216 20.59 5.17 33.04
N ARG A 217 21.86 4.79 32.93
CA ARG A 217 22.47 4.46 31.63
C ARG A 217 21.85 3.26 30.95
N VAL A 218 21.39 2.28 31.71
CA VAL A 218 20.61 1.16 31.12
C VAL A 218 19.28 1.68 30.63
N VAL A 219 18.59 2.51 31.41
CA VAL A 219 17.31 3.11 31.01
C VAL A 219 17.45 3.91 29.71
N ASP A 220 18.44 4.83 29.66
CA ASP A 220 18.70 5.66 28.48
C ASP A 220 18.97 4.80 27.25
N ARG A 221 19.83 3.79 27.37
CA ARG A 221 20.13 2.86 26.29
C ARG A 221 18.89 2.09 25.80
N LEU A 222 18.02 1.69 26.72
CA LEU A 222 16.78 0.98 26.36
C LEU A 222 15.74 1.90 25.70
N LEU A 223 15.66 3.17 26.12
CA LEU A 223 14.81 4.17 25.49
C LEU A 223 15.28 4.52 24.07
N GLU A 224 16.59 4.49 23.81
CA GLU A 224 17.17 4.67 22.47
C GLU A 224 17.04 3.42 21.58
N SER A 225 16.65 2.30 22.15
CA SER A 225 16.52 1.04 21.43
C SER A 225 15.28 1.03 20.53
N PRO A 226 15.38 0.54 19.26
CA PRO A 226 14.22 0.37 18.38
C PRO A 226 13.09 -0.47 19.00
N GLN A 227 13.43 -1.40 19.89
CA GLN A 227 12.47 -2.25 20.60
C GLN A 227 11.57 -1.46 21.56
N TYR A 228 11.97 -0.27 21.99
CA TYR A 228 11.12 0.61 22.79
C TYR A 228 9.84 0.98 22.05
N GLY A 229 9.98 1.46 20.81
CA GLY A 229 8.82 1.77 19.97
C GLY A 229 7.98 0.55 19.64
N GLU A 230 8.58 -0.63 19.38
CA GLU A 230 7.86 -1.87 19.19
C GLU A 230 7.03 -2.27 20.42
N ARG A 231 7.64 -2.19 21.60
CA ARG A 231 6.98 -2.52 22.87
C ARG A 231 5.86 -1.56 23.21
N TRP A 232 6.14 -0.26 23.22
CA TRP A 232 5.17 0.75 23.62
C TRP A 232 4.16 1.06 22.53
N GLY A 233 4.55 0.91 21.26
CA GLY A 233 3.64 0.95 20.13
C GLY A 233 2.53 -0.08 20.27
N ARG A 234 2.85 -1.30 20.73
CA ARG A 234 1.84 -2.33 20.98
C ARG A 234 0.78 -1.89 22.00
N HIS A 235 1.19 -1.20 23.09
CA HIS A 235 0.25 -0.69 24.08
C HIS A 235 -0.64 0.45 23.52
N LEU A 236 -0.04 1.38 22.77
CA LEU A 236 -0.79 2.46 22.14
C LEU A 236 -1.72 1.94 21.04
N MET A 237 -1.29 0.96 20.26
CA MET A 237 -2.13 0.30 19.26
C MET A 237 -3.37 -0.34 19.86
N ASP A 238 -3.31 -0.89 21.09
CA ASP A 238 -4.49 -1.39 21.78
C ASP A 238 -5.47 -0.25 22.13
N VAL A 239 -4.97 0.88 22.61
CA VAL A 239 -5.78 2.06 22.93
C VAL A 239 -6.39 2.67 21.67
N TRP A 240 -5.61 2.78 20.60
CA TRP A 240 -6.02 3.36 19.31
C TRP A 240 -6.69 2.35 18.39
N ARG A 241 -6.85 1.10 18.84
CA ARG A 241 -7.56 0.02 18.15
C ARG A 241 -6.97 -0.33 16.79
N TYR A 242 -5.64 -0.32 16.69
CA TYR A 242 -4.96 -0.79 15.49
C TYR A 242 -5.27 -2.27 15.20
N SER A 243 -5.39 -2.61 13.92
CA SER A 243 -5.42 -3.97 13.42
C SER A 243 -4.98 -3.97 11.96
N ASP A 244 -4.17 -4.93 11.55
CA ASP A 244 -3.80 -5.17 10.15
C ASP A 244 -5.00 -5.64 9.32
N TRP A 245 -6.01 -6.15 10.00
CA TRP A 245 -7.20 -6.77 9.43
C TRP A 245 -8.46 -6.15 10.04
N ASP A 246 -9.44 -5.85 9.21
CA ASP A 246 -10.72 -5.28 9.67
C ASP A 246 -11.76 -6.33 10.09
N GLY A 247 -11.41 -7.59 10.05
CA GLY A 247 -12.19 -8.70 10.59
C GLY A 247 -13.27 -9.28 9.67
N TYR A 248 -13.41 -8.77 8.43
CA TYR A 248 -14.35 -9.29 7.44
C TYR A 248 -13.66 -9.38 6.09
N GLY A 249 -14.02 -10.35 5.25
CA GLY A 249 -13.49 -10.48 3.90
C GLY A 249 -13.86 -9.29 3.00
N ALA A 250 -13.20 -9.19 1.86
CA ALA A 250 -13.42 -8.13 0.87
C ALA A 250 -14.88 -8.02 0.38
N GLU A 251 -15.66 -9.09 0.56
CA GLU A 251 -17.07 -9.15 0.18
C GLU A 251 -17.98 -8.31 1.11
N VAL A 252 -17.60 -8.13 2.36
CA VAL A 252 -18.41 -7.45 3.39
C VAL A 252 -17.79 -6.14 3.83
N ARG A 253 -16.47 -6.09 3.93
CA ARG A 253 -15.71 -4.87 4.19
C ARG A 253 -14.57 -4.83 3.21
N GLU A 254 -14.48 -3.79 2.44
CA GLU A 254 -13.28 -3.54 1.66
C GLU A 254 -12.17 -3.21 2.66
N SER A 255 -11.32 -4.20 2.91
CA SER A 255 -10.13 -4.03 3.71
C SER A 255 -9.23 -3.02 3.01
N LYS A 256 -8.85 -1.96 3.71
CA LYS A 256 -7.91 -0.99 3.14
C LYS A 256 -6.50 -1.57 3.23
N PRO A 257 -5.90 -1.97 2.10
CA PRO A 257 -4.52 -2.44 2.09
C PRO A 257 -3.60 -1.32 2.61
N HIS A 258 -2.44 -1.70 3.13
CA HIS A 258 -1.40 -0.77 3.58
C HIS A 258 -1.69 0.00 4.87
N ILE A 259 -2.70 -0.37 5.66
CA ILE A 259 -2.95 0.22 7.00
C ILE A 259 -1.75 0.00 7.94
N TRP A 260 -0.90 -1.00 7.68
CA TRP A 260 0.35 -1.26 8.40
C TRP A 260 1.30 -0.05 8.40
N ARG A 261 1.17 0.88 7.46
CA ARG A 261 1.96 2.11 7.45
C ARG A 261 1.67 3.00 8.65
N TRP A 262 0.45 2.95 9.19
CA TRP A 262 0.12 3.62 10.45
C TRP A 262 0.78 2.94 11.65
N ARG A 263 0.82 1.60 11.69
CA ARG A 263 1.58 0.86 12.71
C ARG A 263 3.05 1.29 12.73
N ASP A 264 3.66 1.30 11.56
CA ASP A 264 5.08 1.66 11.45
C ASP A 264 5.30 3.12 11.87
N TRP A 265 4.38 4.03 11.51
CA TRP A 265 4.42 5.41 11.97
C TRP A 265 4.34 5.51 13.50
N ILE A 266 3.50 4.71 14.17
CA ILE A 266 3.40 4.66 15.65
C ILE A 266 4.74 4.27 16.25
N VAL A 267 5.35 3.17 15.79
CA VAL A 267 6.62 2.65 16.27
C VAL A 267 7.76 3.66 16.03
N GLU A 268 7.83 4.20 14.84
CA GLU A 268 8.84 5.21 14.47
C GLU A 268 8.68 6.51 15.26
N SER A 269 7.46 6.95 15.51
CA SER A 269 7.18 8.16 16.30
C SER A 269 7.65 8.01 17.75
N LEU A 270 7.42 6.84 18.35
CA LEU A 270 7.89 6.54 19.71
C LEU A 270 9.43 6.47 19.77
N ASN A 271 10.07 5.83 18.80
CA ASN A 271 11.52 5.76 18.72
C ASN A 271 12.18 7.12 18.44
N ALA A 272 11.44 8.03 17.80
CA ALA A 272 11.87 9.42 17.58
C ALA A 272 11.52 10.35 18.76
N ASP A 273 10.98 9.82 19.85
CA ASP A 273 10.47 10.58 21.01
C ASP A 273 9.51 11.72 20.61
N ARG A 274 8.63 11.44 19.63
CA ARG A 274 7.64 12.43 19.18
C ARG A 274 6.66 12.76 20.30
N ALA A 275 6.40 14.04 20.52
CA ALA A 275 5.48 14.49 21.55
C ALA A 275 4.07 13.89 21.33
N TYR A 276 3.45 13.42 22.42
CA TYR A 276 2.16 12.73 22.35
C TYR A 276 1.05 13.61 21.79
N ASP A 277 0.98 14.87 22.16
CA ASP A 277 0.03 15.86 21.63
C ASP A 277 0.21 16.05 20.12
N GLN A 278 1.47 16.10 19.62
CA GLN A 278 1.74 16.12 18.19
C GLN A 278 1.25 14.85 17.50
N MET A 279 1.46 13.67 18.09
CA MET A 279 0.95 12.40 17.55
C MET A 279 -0.59 12.43 17.45
N VAL A 280 -1.28 12.96 18.46
CA VAL A 280 -2.74 13.10 18.44
C VAL A 280 -3.20 14.03 17.32
N VAL A 281 -2.56 15.19 17.17
CA VAL A 281 -2.89 16.16 16.10
C VAL A 281 -2.68 15.54 14.72
N GLU A 282 -1.56 14.85 14.50
CA GLU A 282 -1.27 14.19 13.22
C GLU A 282 -2.28 13.06 12.90
N MET A 283 -2.73 12.31 13.90
CA MET A 283 -3.74 11.27 13.72
C MET A 283 -5.13 11.83 13.36
N LEU A 284 -5.50 12.98 13.90
CA LEU A 284 -6.84 13.57 13.72
C LEU A 284 -6.92 14.59 12.58
N ALA A 285 -5.82 15.24 12.26
CA ALA A 285 -5.76 16.35 11.30
C ALA A 285 -4.48 16.37 10.46
N GLY A 286 -3.81 15.22 10.28
CA GLY A 286 -2.57 15.14 9.48
C GLY A 286 -2.77 15.50 8.03
N ASP A 287 -3.97 15.29 7.48
CA ASP A 287 -4.37 15.67 6.13
C ASP A 287 -4.56 17.17 5.95
N GLU A 288 -4.87 17.92 7.02
CA GLU A 288 -4.90 19.37 7.02
C GLU A 288 -3.54 19.98 7.36
N LEU A 289 -2.82 19.38 8.31
CA LEU A 289 -1.52 19.85 8.80
C LEU A 289 -0.42 19.74 7.73
N ALA A 290 -0.33 18.62 7.07
CA ALA A 290 0.69 18.33 6.07
C ALA A 290 0.11 17.50 4.90
N PRO A 291 -0.78 18.10 4.08
CA PRO A 291 -1.63 17.40 3.12
C PRO A 291 -0.89 16.67 2.00
N THR A 292 0.40 16.97 1.82
CA THR A 292 1.25 16.38 0.77
C THR A 292 2.47 15.64 1.35
N ASP A 293 2.63 15.60 2.67
CA ASP A 293 3.72 14.85 3.31
C ASP A 293 3.31 13.40 3.60
N PRO A 294 3.85 12.41 2.88
CA PRO A 294 3.50 11.01 3.09
C PRO A 294 3.80 10.50 4.51
N GLN A 295 4.77 11.09 5.21
CA GLN A 295 5.15 10.67 6.54
C GLN A 295 4.09 11.03 7.57
N THR A 296 3.63 12.28 7.57
CA THR A 296 2.55 12.74 8.44
C THR A 296 1.21 12.09 8.08
N LEU A 297 0.93 11.94 6.80
CA LEU A 297 -0.34 11.36 6.32
C LEU A 297 -0.54 9.91 6.77
N ARG A 298 0.52 9.13 7.07
CA ARG A 298 0.42 7.78 7.66
C ARG A 298 -0.35 7.79 8.99
N ALA A 299 -0.23 8.87 9.75
CA ALA A 299 -0.93 9.02 11.04
C ALA A 299 -2.45 8.96 10.91
N THR A 300 -3.01 9.44 9.79
CA THR A 300 -4.46 9.46 9.54
C THR A 300 -5.06 8.05 9.40
N GLY A 301 -4.22 7.01 9.41
CA GLY A 301 -4.63 5.62 9.56
C GLY A 301 -5.54 5.38 10.76
N PHE A 302 -5.44 6.20 11.83
CA PHE A 302 -6.37 6.20 12.94
C PHE A 302 -7.83 6.42 12.51
N LEU A 303 -8.08 7.37 11.62
CA LEU A 303 -9.40 7.67 11.08
C LEU A 303 -9.84 6.64 10.03
N VAL A 304 -8.89 6.12 9.23
CA VAL A 304 -9.15 5.07 8.24
C VAL A 304 -9.61 3.78 8.88
N ARG A 305 -9.11 3.45 10.09
CA ARG A 305 -9.20 2.14 10.72
C ARG A 305 -10.60 1.51 10.75
N ASN A 306 -11.64 2.31 10.91
CA ASN A 306 -13.01 1.82 11.01
C ASN A 306 -13.84 2.14 9.75
N TRP A 307 -13.19 2.49 8.64
CA TRP A 307 -13.89 2.79 7.39
C TRP A 307 -14.79 1.64 6.97
N PHE A 308 -16.03 1.96 6.57
CA PHE A 308 -17.03 0.98 6.21
C PHE A 308 -17.73 1.39 4.91
N LEU A 309 -17.50 0.60 3.86
CA LEU A 309 -17.96 0.87 2.49
C LEU A 309 -19.48 1.11 2.40
N PHE A 310 -20.28 0.29 3.10
CA PHE A 310 -21.72 0.23 2.90
C PHE A 310 -22.51 1.29 3.68
N ASN A 311 -21.93 1.86 4.73
CA ASN A 311 -22.59 2.89 5.52
C ASN A 311 -21.59 3.85 6.16
N ARG A 312 -21.53 5.04 5.59
CA ARG A 312 -20.68 6.12 6.08
C ARG A 312 -20.99 6.50 7.54
N ASN A 313 -22.28 6.45 7.96
CA ASN A 313 -22.64 6.81 9.33
C ASN A 313 -22.02 5.84 10.35
N VAL A 314 -21.92 4.56 10.02
CA VAL A 314 -21.23 3.57 10.88
C VAL A 314 -19.76 3.93 11.06
N TRP A 315 -19.08 4.37 10.01
CA TRP A 315 -17.69 4.80 10.09
C TRP A 315 -17.54 6.07 10.94
N LEU A 316 -18.36 7.11 10.68
CA LEU A 316 -18.30 8.35 11.44
C LEU A 316 -18.68 8.17 12.93
N ASP A 317 -19.67 7.33 13.21
CA ASP A 317 -20.03 6.97 14.59
C ASP A 317 -18.86 6.28 15.30
N SER A 318 -18.19 5.35 14.63
CA SER A 318 -16.97 4.70 15.15
C SER A 318 -15.82 5.70 15.34
N THR A 319 -15.68 6.67 14.43
CA THR A 319 -14.65 7.72 14.54
C THR A 319 -14.87 8.57 15.78
N VAL A 320 -16.08 9.06 16.01
CA VAL A 320 -16.42 9.82 17.23
C VAL A 320 -16.21 8.98 18.49
N GLU A 321 -16.69 7.73 18.49
CA GLU A 321 -16.56 6.83 19.63
C GLU A 321 -15.09 6.61 20.01
N HIS A 322 -14.26 6.27 19.03
CA HIS A 322 -12.87 5.92 19.30
C HIS A 322 -12.01 7.15 19.61
N THR A 323 -12.25 8.27 18.96
CA THR A 323 -11.59 9.55 19.27
C THR A 323 -11.88 9.94 20.71
N SER A 324 -13.15 9.88 21.13
CA SER A 324 -13.55 10.26 22.49
C SER A 324 -12.97 9.31 23.53
N LYS A 325 -13.00 8.00 23.29
CA LYS A 325 -12.45 7.00 24.23
C LYS A 325 -10.92 7.08 24.33
N ALA A 326 -10.23 7.20 23.18
CA ALA A 326 -8.78 7.17 23.15
C ALA A 326 -8.14 8.42 23.74
N PHE A 327 -8.70 9.60 23.49
CA PHE A 327 -8.07 10.89 23.81
C PHE A 327 -8.75 11.67 24.92
N LEU A 328 -10.05 11.44 25.14
CA LEU A 328 -10.80 12.15 26.16
C LEU A 328 -11.21 11.26 27.35
N GLY A 329 -11.14 9.92 27.20
CA GLY A 329 -11.63 8.99 28.20
C GLY A 329 -13.15 9.02 28.36
N LEU A 330 -13.89 9.45 27.32
CA LEU A 330 -15.32 9.68 27.34
C LEU A 330 -16.09 8.65 26.49
N THR A 331 -17.30 8.30 26.90
CA THR A 331 -18.19 7.39 26.17
C THR A 331 -19.20 8.18 25.33
N MET A 332 -18.73 9.09 24.49
CA MET A 332 -19.58 9.99 23.67
C MET A 332 -20.60 9.26 22.79
N ASN A 333 -20.33 8.01 22.43
CA ASN A 333 -21.26 7.17 21.65
C ASN A 333 -22.63 6.99 22.37
N CYS A 334 -22.71 7.12 23.70
CA CYS A 334 -23.96 7.12 24.43
C CYS A 334 -24.83 8.33 24.07
N ALA A 335 -24.21 9.45 23.72
CA ALA A 335 -24.91 10.67 23.34
C ALA A 335 -25.42 10.70 21.86
N ARG A 336 -25.17 9.61 21.08
CA ARG A 336 -25.68 9.50 19.71
C ARG A 336 -27.23 9.53 19.62
N CYS A 337 -27.92 8.90 20.58
CA CYS A 337 -29.34 8.69 20.50
C CYS A 337 -30.15 9.62 21.44
N HIS A 338 -29.57 10.07 22.52
CA HIS A 338 -30.14 10.92 23.57
C HIS A 338 -29.01 11.62 24.33
N ASP A 339 -29.30 12.59 25.15
CA ASP A 339 -28.27 13.21 26.01
C ASP A 339 -27.58 12.11 26.88
N HIS A 340 -26.28 12.28 27.13
CA HIS A 340 -25.52 11.27 27.89
C HIS A 340 -26.15 11.07 29.28
N MET A 341 -26.25 9.81 29.73
CA MET A 341 -27.01 9.48 30.92
C MET A 341 -26.32 9.93 32.22
N TYR A 342 -24.99 9.97 32.23
CA TYR A 342 -24.20 10.28 33.43
C TYR A 342 -23.34 11.52 33.29
N ASP A 343 -22.78 11.72 32.10
CA ASP A 343 -21.88 12.84 31.81
C ASP A 343 -22.64 14.03 31.21
N PRO A 344 -22.17 15.25 31.40
CA PRO A 344 -22.88 16.46 31.00
C PRO A 344 -22.69 16.79 29.49
N PHE A 345 -22.98 15.80 28.63
CA PHE A 345 -22.92 15.93 27.17
C PHE A 345 -24.28 15.72 26.55
N SER A 346 -24.70 16.66 25.72
CA SER A 346 -25.95 16.55 24.97
C SER A 346 -25.83 15.73 23.72
N GLN A 347 -26.93 15.27 23.15
CA GLN A 347 -26.98 14.67 21.83
C GLN A 347 -26.42 15.64 20.76
N ALA A 348 -26.72 16.92 20.88
CA ALA A 348 -26.20 17.95 19.97
C ALA A 348 -24.65 18.03 20.03
N ASP A 349 -24.02 17.87 21.22
CA ASP A 349 -22.56 17.86 21.36
C ASP A 349 -21.94 16.71 20.61
N TYR A 350 -22.57 15.53 20.60
CA TYR A 350 -22.13 14.40 19.81
C TYR A 350 -22.09 14.72 18.32
N TYR A 351 -23.17 15.30 17.75
CA TYR A 351 -23.22 15.60 16.32
C TYR A 351 -22.34 16.79 15.93
N ARG A 352 -22.13 17.75 16.81
CA ARG A 352 -21.15 18.83 16.60
C ARG A 352 -19.71 18.30 16.58
N LEU A 353 -19.38 17.36 17.46
CA LEU A 353 -18.08 16.68 17.42
C LEU A 353 -17.93 15.82 16.15
N ARG A 354 -19.00 15.15 15.73
CA ARG A 354 -19.02 14.39 14.48
C ARG A 354 -18.80 15.30 13.26
N ALA A 355 -19.28 16.54 13.28
CA ALA A 355 -19.19 17.48 12.17
C ALA A 355 -17.74 17.78 11.75
N PHE A 356 -16.74 17.64 12.64
CA PHE A 356 -15.32 17.74 12.28
C PHE A 356 -14.90 16.66 11.27
N PHE A 357 -15.54 15.52 11.25
CA PHE A 357 -15.22 14.39 10.42
C PHE A 357 -16.14 14.22 9.20
N GLU A 358 -17.15 15.10 9.06
CA GLU A 358 -18.16 14.94 8.01
C GLU A 358 -17.59 15.15 6.60
N ALA A 359 -16.52 15.93 6.45
CA ALA A 359 -15.85 16.16 5.16
C ALA A 359 -15.03 14.96 4.67
N HIS A 360 -14.57 14.09 5.57
CA HIS A 360 -13.61 13.05 5.27
C HIS A 360 -14.16 11.93 4.37
N ASP A 361 -13.28 11.41 3.53
CA ASP A 361 -13.39 10.09 2.91
C ASP A 361 -12.01 9.43 2.88
N VAL A 362 -11.95 8.16 2.45
CA VAL A 362 -10.73 7.37 2.45
C VAL A 362 -10.31 7.05 1.03
N ARG A 363 -9.03 7.24 0.73
CA ARG A 363 -8.41 6.80 -0.52
C ARG A 363 -7.03 6.21 -0.27
N THR A 364 -6.51 5.52 -1.28
CA THR A 364 -5.12 5.04 -1.30
C THR A 364 -4.34 5.85 -2.32
N ASP A 365 -3.38 6.63 -1.86
CA ASP A 365 -2.50 7.41 -2.72
C ASP A 365 -1.27 6.57 -3.13
N ARG A 366 -0.69 6.87 -4.28
CA ARG A 366 0.60 6.32 -4.71
C ARG A 366 1.71 6.81 -3.77
N VAL A 367 2.72 5.95 -3.61
CA VAL A 367 3.98 6.33 -2.93
C VAL A 367 5.09 6.49 -3.96
N PRO A 368 6.13 7.30 -3.68
CA PRO A 368 7.26 7.47 -4.59
C PRO A 368 7.88 6.15 -5.03
N GLY A 369 8.15 6.00 -6.32
CA GLY A 369 8.75 4.82 -6.90
C GLY A 369 7.80 3.65 -7.15
N GLN A 370 6.52 3.73 -6.73
CA GLN A 370 5.52 2.68 -6.99
C GLN A 370 4.36 3.23 -7.82
N PRO A 371 4.22 2.81 -9.08
CA PRO A 371 3.13 3.27 -9.93
C PRO A 371 1.77 2.66 -9.59
N ASP A 372 1.75 1.52 -8.93
CA ASP A 372 0.53 0.77 -8.59
C ASP A 372 0.22 0.87 -7.08
N ALA A 373 -0.75 1.70 -6.73
CA ALA A 373 -1.18 1.89 -5.35
C ALA A 373 -1.84 0.64 -4.72
N ALA A 374 -2.32 -0.30 -5.53
CA ALA A 374 -2.86 -1.56 -5.03
C ALA A 374 -1.73 -2.49 -4.52
N ARG A 375 -0.58 -2.44 -5.18
CA ARG A 375 0.60 -3.22 -4.79
C ARG A 375 1.30 -2.64 -3.56
N ASP A 376 1.47 -1.32 -3.54
CA ASP A 376 2.01 -0.57 -2.41
C ASP A 376 1.53 0.88 -2.50
N GLY A 377 0.80 1.34 -1.48
CA GLY A 377 0.18 2.66 -1.44
C GLY A 377 0.09 3.22 -0.03
N LEU A 378 -0.34 4.46 0.05
CA LEU A 378 -0.61 5.17 1.30
C LEU A 378 -2.12 5.33 1.47
N VAL A 379 -2.72 4.52 2.32
CA VAL A 379 -4.12 4.70 2.70
C VAL A 379 -4.23 5.85 3.69
N ARG A 380 -5.15 6.80 3.41
CA ARG A 380 -5.34 7.99 4.23
C ARG A 380 -6.74 8.57 4.09
N VAL A 381 -7.10 9.49 5.00
CA VAL A 381 -8.28 10.34 4.85
C VAL A 381 -7.96 11.59 4.03
N TYR A 382 -9.00 12.19 3.47
CA TYR A 382 -8.96 13.49 2.79
C TYR A 382 -10.35 14.11 2.75
N ASP A 383 -10.44 15.43 2.58
CA ASP A 383 -11.70 16.16 2.50
C ASP A 383 -12.36 15.99 1.13
N ALA A 384 -13.14 14.94 0.98
CA ALA A 384 -13.90 14.69 -0.25
C ALA A 384 -15.22 15.46 -0.29
N HIS A 385 -15.75 15.86 0.86
CA HIS A 385 -17.12 16.34 1.04
C HIS A 385 -17.18 17.63 1.88
N ALA A 386 -16.34 18.62 1.53
CA ALA A 386 -16.21 19.86 2.31
C ALA A 386 -17.53 20.60 2.60
N ASP A 387 -18.51 20.51 1.69
CA ASP A 387 -19.79 21.20 1.81
C ASP A 387 -20.91 20.35 2.43
N ARG A 388 -20.57 19.16 2.95
CA ARG A 388 -21.58 18.23 3.48
C ARG A 388 -22.06 18.68 4.86
N PRO A 389 -23.38 18.97 5.04
CA PRO A 389 -23.91 19.36 6.34
C PRO A 389 -24.06 18.16 7.27
N THR A 390 -23.84 18.39 8.55
CA THR A 390 -24.13 17.42 9.62
C THR A 390 -25.48 17.72 10.23
N PHE A 391 -26.33 16.72 10.42
CA PHE A 391 -27.62 16.82 11.05
C PHE A 391 -27.70 15.96 12.30
N LEU A 392 -28.46 16.40 13.27
CA LEU A 392 -28.89 15.58 14.40
C LEU A 392 -29.88 14.53 13.90
N PHE A 393 -29.70 13.26 14.32
CA PHE A 393 -30.63 12.18 14.00
C PHE A 393 -31.53 11.90 15.18
N ARG A 394 -32.86 11.95 14.98
CA ARG A 394 -33.82 11.64 16.02
C ARG A 394 -33.58 10.24 16.58
N ARG A 395 -33.31 10.15 17.87
CA ARG A 395 -32.94 8.87 18.56
C ARG A 395 -31.82 8.10 17.89
N GLY A 396 -30.92 8.81 17.19
CA GLY A 396 -29.82 8.19 16.46
C GLY A 396 -30.21 7.49 15.15
N ASP A 397 -31.45 7.62 14.68
CA ASP A 397 -31.90 7.04 13.42
C ASP A 397 -31.50 7.93 12.24
N GLU A 398 -30.55 7.48 11.45
CA GLU A 398 -30.04 8.19 10.27
C GLU A 398 -31.10 8.49 9.20
N LYS A 399 -32.23 7.78 9.23
CA LYS A 399 -33.37 8.00 8.34
C LYS A 399 -34.26 9.14 8.79
N GLN A 400 -34.00 9.67 9.97
CA GLN A 400 -34.80 10.76 10.59
C GLN A 400 -33.89 11.95 10.96
N PRO A 401 -33.20 12.58 9.99
CA PRO A 401 -32.41 13.78 10.27
C PRO A 401 -33.28 14.96 10.60
N VAL A 402 -32.84 15.81 11.51
CA VAL A 402 -33.42 17.13 11.78
C VAL A 402 -32.81 18.10 10.78
N SER A 403 -33.33 18.11 9.55
CA SER A 403 -32.73 18.80 8.39
C SER A 403 -32.85 20.31 8.40
N GLU A 404 -33.77 20.86 9.21
CA GLU A 404 -33.98 22.31 9.30
C GLU A 404 -32.86 23.04 10.05
N GLN A 405 -32.03 22.31 10.78
CA GLN A 405 -30.95 22.86 11.60
C GLN A 405 -29.64 22.07 11.43
N PRO A 406 -28.85 22.40 10.39
CA PRO A 406 -27.52 21.82 10.27
C PRO A 406 -26.64 22.26 11.44
N LEU A 407 -25.81 21.35 11.94
CA LEU A 407 -24.90 21.58 13.05
C LEU A 407 -23.50 21.86 12.52
N ALA A 408 -22.92 22.99 12.93
CA ALA A 408 -21.53 23.31 12.66
C ALA A 408 -20.57 22.49 13.58
N PRO A 409 -19.33 22.25 13.16
CA PRO A 409 -18.31 21.67 14.03
C PRO A 409 -18.12 22.51 15.29
N GLU A 410 -18.18 21.86 16.45
CA GLU A 410 -17.95 22.51 17.74
C GLU A 410 -17.54 21.49 18.79
N LEU A 411 -16.66 21.89 19.72
CA LEU A 411 -16.38 21.08 20.90
C LEU A 411 -17.53 21.17 21.90
N PRO A 412 -17.78 20.08 22.65
CA PRO A 412 -18.71 20.12 23.77
C PRO A 412 -18.42 21.30 24.70
N GLY A 413 -19.48 22.00 25.12
CA GLY A 413 -19.32 23.27 25.87
C GLY A 413 -18.41 23.18 27.10
N LEU A 414 -18.41 22.00 27.76
CA LEU A 414 -17.56 21.74 28.92
C LEU A 414 -16.09 21.61 28.58
N LEU A 415 -15.74 21.16 27.35
CA LEU A 415 -14.39 20.96 26.86
C LEU A 415 -13.89 22.14 26.00
N LYS A 416 -14.75 23.11 25.75
CA LYS A 416 -14.44 24.24 24.87
C LYS A 416 -13.59 25.29 25.61
N PRO A 417 -12.31 25.51 25.18
CA PRO A 417 -11.51 26.59 25.72
C PRO A 417 -12.15 27.96 25.46
N ALA A 418 -12.00 28.89 26.38
CA ALA A 418 -12.45 30.24 26.18
C ALA A 418 -11.74 30.87 24.95
N GLY A 419 -12.55 31.48 24.05
CA GLY A 419 -12.01 32.13 22.85
C GLY A 419 -11.64 31.21 21.70
N LEU A 420 -11.95 29.90 21.77
CA LEU A 420 -11.74 29.00 20.64
C LEU A 420 -12.56 29.44 19.42
N THR A 421 -11.86 29.65 18.32
CA THR A 421 -12.45 29.92 16.99
C THR A 421 -12.09 28.76 16.08
N ILE A 422 -13.08 28.17 15.44
CA ILE A 422 -12.90 27.14 14.42
C ILE A 422 -12.92 27.83 13.06
N ALA A 423 -11.84 27.71 12.30
CA ALA A 423 -11.70 28.31 10.97
C ALA A 423 -11.46 27.21 9.93
N ALA A 424 -11.97 27.44 8.73
CA ALA A 424 -11.67 26.56 7.60
C ALA A 424 -10.19 26.68 7.21
N VAL A 425 -9.58 25.54 6.87
CA VAL A 425 -8.21 25.46 6.39
C VAL A 425 -8.22 25.43 4.86
N ASN A 426 -7.42 26.33 4.23
CA ASN A 426 -7.25 26.33 2.79
C ASN A 426 -6.17 25.30 2.40
N LEU A 427 -6.61 24.16 1.89
CA LEU A 427 -5.71 23.12 1.45
C LEU A 427 -5.19 23.38 0.02
N PRO A 428 -3.91 23.04 -0.28
CA PRO A 428 -3.40 23.08 -1.64
C PRO A 428 -4.13 22.08 -2.53
N ALA A 429 -4.28 22.38 -3.81
CA ALA A 429 -4.96 21.48 -4.75
C ALA A 429 -4.40 20.04 -4.75
N ALA A 430 -3.09 19.88 -4.50
CA ALA A 430 -2.44 18.57 -4.39
C ALA A 430 -2.93 17.71 -3.21
N ALA A 431 -3.61 18.31 -2.21
CA ALA A 431 -4.26 17.58 -1.13
C ALA A 431 -5.44 16.75 -1.65
N GLN A 432 -6.21 17.30 -2.59
CA GLN A 432 -7.37 16.65 -3.19
C GLN A 432 -7.04 15.87 -4.47
N TYR A 433 -6.09 16.37 -5.25
CA TYR A 433 -5.70 15.82 -6.55
C TYR A 433 -4.26 15.25 -6.51
N PRO A 434 -4.09 13.94 -6.24
CA PRO A 434 -2.77 13.32 -6.08
C PRO A 434 -1.83 13.54 -7.27
N GLY A 435 -2.36 13.60 -8.50
CA GLY A 435 -1.57 13.87 -9.71
C GLY A 435 -0.83 15.22 -9.71
N LEU A 436 -1.22 16.15 -8.83
CA LEU A 436 -0.50 17.42 -8.64
C LEU A 436 0.65 17.33 -7.63
N GLN A 437 0.82 16.22 -6.94
CA GLN A 437 1.95 16.01 -6.03
C GLN A 437 3.26 16.04 -6.80
N GLU A 438 4.27 16.69 -6.23
CA GLU A 438 5.52 16.97 -6.95
C GLU A 438 6.26 15.68 -7.35
N PHE A 439 6.28 14.66 -6.50
CA PHE A 439 6.93 13.40 -6.86
C PHE A 439 6.29 12.72 -8.08
N GLN A 440 4.95 12.73 -8.21
CA GLN A 440 4.26 12.16 -9.37
C GLN A 440 4.57 12.93 -10.66
N ARG A 441 4.62 14.26 -10.55
CA ARG A 441 5.02 15.13 -11.65
C ARG A 441 6.47 14.90 -12.07
N GLN A 442 7.36 14.71 -11.08
CA GLN A 442 8.77 14.42 -11.33
C GLN A 442 8.94 13.03 -11.97
N GLU A 443 8.25 12.01 -11.47
CA GLU A 443 8.26 10.67 -12.08
C GLU A 443 7.77 10.69 -13.53
N ALA A 444 6.69 11.43 -13.82
CA ALA A 444 6.19 11.59 -15.19
C ALA A 444 7.23 12.22 -16.11
N ARG A 445 7.93 13.28 -15.66
CA ARG A 445 9.03 13.91 -16.41
C ARG A 445 10.20 12.97 -16.62
N GLN A 446 10.63 12.28 -15.56
CA GLN A 446 11.75 11.32 -15.62
C GLN A 446 11.42 10.15 -16.55
N GLY A 447 10.21 9.62 -16.47
CA GLY A 447 9.75 8.54 -17.35
C GLY A 447 9.74 8.98 -18.83
N ALA A 448 9.24 10.17 -19.12
CA ALA A 448 9.24 10.72 -20.47
C ALA A 448 10.67 11.00 -21.00
N GLN A 449 11.57 11.49 -20.14
CA GLN A 449 12.97 11.68 -20.52
C GLN A 449 13.69 10.35 -20.75
N ALA A 450 13.50 9.37 -19.89
CA ALA A 450 14.09 8.05 -20.05
C ALA A 450 13.65 7.37 -21.36
N ALA A 451 12.39 7.57 -21.78
CA ALA A 451 11.91 7.09 -23.07
C ALA A 451 12.64 7.75 -24.25
N VAL A 452 12.93 9.04 -24.17
CA VAL A 452 13.73 9.76 -25.19
C VAL A 452 15.16 9.21 -25.24
N ASP A 453 15.78 9.02 -24.07
CA ASP A 453 17.16 8.52 -23.99
C ASP A 453 17.27 7.10 -24.53
N ALA A 454 16.32 6.24 -24.22
CA ALA A 454 16.25 4.87 -24.75
C ALA A 454 16.05 4.85 -26.28
N ALA A 455 15.18 5.70 -26.82
CA ALA A 455 14.96 5.81 -28.25
C ALA A 455 16.20 6.37 -28.98
N LEU A 456 16.91 7.32 -28.36
CA LEU A 456 18.18 7.85 -28.89
C LEU A 456 19.25 6.76 -28.95
N ALA A 457 19.40 5.96 -27.89
CA ALA A 457 20.33 4.83 -27.86
C ALA A 457 20.01 3.80 -28.97
N GLN A 458 18.73 3.50 -29.20
CA GLN A 458 18.31 2.62 -30.29
C GLN A 458 18.67 3.18 -31.65
N ARG A 459 18.49 4.49 -31.87
CA ARG A 459 18.87 5.16 -33.11
C ARG A 459 20.39 5.08 -33.36
N VAL A 460 21.20 5.34 -32.33
CA VAL A 460 22.67 5.20 -32.41
C VAL A 460 23.06 3.79 -32.83
N THR A 461 22.52 2.78 -32.17
CA THR A 461 22.78 1.35 -32.48
C THR A 461 22.38 1.02 -33.94
N ALA A 462 21.18 1.45 -34.35
CA ALA A 462 20.73 1.21 -35.73
C ALA A 462 21.63 1.91 -36.78
N THR A 463 22.05 3.12 -36.50
CA THR A 463 22.97 3.89 -37.39
C THR A 463 24.35 3.21 -37.50
N GLN A 464 24.89 2.70 -36.38
CA GLN A 464 26.13 1.92 -36.38
C GLN A 464 26.02 0.64 -37.20
N ALA A 465 24.89 -0.06 -37.05
CA ALA A 465 24.62 -1.26 -37.82
C ALA A 465 24.52 -0.98 -39.33
N LEU A 466 23.88 0.14 -39.69
CA LEU A 466 23.84 0.59 -41.10
C LEU A 466 25.23 0.88 -41.66
N ALA A 467 26.08 1.60 -40.91
CA ALA A 467 27.44 1.88 -41.30
C ALA A 467 28.24 0.61 -41.53
N ALA A 468 28.18 -0.35 -40.62
CA ALA A 468 28.82 -1.67 -40.75
C ALA A 468 28.30 -2.48 -41.96
N ALA A 469 26.99 -2.44 -42.23
CA ALA A 469 26.42 -3.10 -43.40
C ALA A 469 26.91 -2.49 -44.71
N ARG A 470 26.95 -1.15 -44.79
CA ARG A 470 27.47 -0.42 -45.94
C ARG A 470 28.98 -0.68 -46.18
N GLU A 471 29.75 -0.75 -45.11
CA GLU A 471 31.17 -1.10 -45.17
C GLU A 471 31.39 -2.49 -45.76
N LYS A 472 30.64 -3.49 -45.28
CA LYS A 472 30.69 -4.87 -45.82
C LYS A 472 30.30 -4.90 -47.29
N LEU A 473 29.29 -4.18 -47.70
CA LEU A 473 28.89 -4.08 -49.10
C LEU A 473 30.00 -3.44 -49.97
N ALA A 474 30.62 -2.36 -49.49
CA ALA A 474 31.72 -1.71 -50.18
C ALA A 474 32.94 -2.64 -50.31
N GLN A 475 33.28 -3.37 -49.26
CA GLN A 475 34.36 -4.36 -49.28
C GLN A 475 34.09 -5.51 -50.28
N ALA A 476 32.86 -5.99 -50.33
CA ALA A 476 32.47 -7.04 -51.28
C ALA A 476 32.42 -6.55 -52.71
N ALA A 477 32.03 -5.27 -52.96
CA ALA A 477 32.02 -4.65 -54.29
C ALA A 477 33.44 -4.32 -54.79
N ALA A 478 34.39 -4.05 -53.89
CA ALA A 478 35.80 -3.77 -54.22
C ALA A 478 36.62 -5.06 -54.29
N ALA A 479 36.09 -6.21 -53.83
CA ALA A 479 36.80 -7.47 -53.88
C ALA A 479 36.81 -8.05 -55.30
N THR A 480 37.91 -7.78 -56.03
CA THR A 480 38.32 -8.63 -57.15
C THR A 480 38.60 -10.04 -56.57
N PRO A 481 38.28 -11.15 -57.25
CA PRO A 481 38.55 -12.49 -56.72
C PRO A 481 40.07 -12.65 -56.46
N SER A 482 40.48 -12.47 -55.22
CA SER A 482 41.87 -12.73 -54.82
C SER A 482 41.99 -14.20 -54.46
N THR A 483 42.88 -14.87 -55.07
CA THR A 483 43.24 -16.26 -54.86
C THR A 483 44.23 -16.48 -53.69
N GLU A 484 44.52 -15.40 -52.89
CA GLU A 484 45.46 -15.52 -51.78
C GLU A 484 44.65 -15.81 -50.44
N PRO A 485 45.03 -16.84 -49.66
CA PRO A 485 44.46 -17.16 -48.42
C PRO A 485 44.69 -16.01 -47.41
N ARG A 486 43.62 -15.46 -46.78
CA ARG A 486 43.74 -14.47 -45.71
C ARG A 486 44.33 -15.15 -44.48
N PRO A 487 45.33 -14.56 -43.78
CA PRO A 487 45.90 -15.12 -42.57
C PRO A 487 44.79 -15.18 -41.48
N THR A 488 44.74 -16.30 -40.75
CA THR A 488 43.83 -16.53 -39.67
C THR A 488 44.27 -15.77 -38.42
N GLU A 489 43.48 -14.85 -37.94
CA GLU A 489 43.73 -14.07 -36.72
C GLU A 489 43.13 -14.83 -35.51
N THR A 490 43.89 -14.93 -34.41
CA THR A 490 43.40 -15.47 -33.16
C THR A 490 42.63 -14.38 -32.37
N LEU A 491 41.33 -14.60 -32.21
CA LEU A 491 40.45 -13.70 -31.47
C LEU A 491 40.47 -13.97 -29.98
N LEU A 492 40.57 -15.24 -29.61
CA LEU A 492 40.62 -15.75 -28.23
C LEU A 492 41.42 -17.05 -28.21
N SER A 493 42.30 -17.24 -27.23
CA SER A 493 42.95 -18.51 -26.95
C SER A 493 43.12 -18.64 -25.45
N GLU A 494 42.46 -19.64 -24.86
CA GLU A 494 42.45 -19.86 -23.41
C GLU A 494 42.81 -21.32 -23.12
N GLN A 495 43.88 -21.54 -22.36
CA GLN A 495 44.34 -22.86 -21.91
C GLN A 495 44.19 -23.03 -20.40
N PHE A 496 43.57 -22.08 -19.72
CA PHE A 496 43.29 -22.09 -18.31
C PHE A 496 44.52 -22.28 -17.40
N ALA A 497 45.70 -21.89 -17.88
CA ALA A 497 46.93 -21.96 -17.11
C ALA A 497 46.87 -21.10 -15.83
N GLU A 498 46.31 -19.90 -15.97
CA GLU A 498 46.02 -18.99 -14.87
C GLU A 498 44.61 -18.39 -15.09
N ARG A 499 43.94 -18.03 -14.00
CA ARG A 499 42.67 -17.35 -14.12
C ARG A 499 42.89 -15.92 -14.61
N VAL A 500 42.39 -15.61 -15.80
CA VAL A 500 42.36 -14.23 -16.30
C VAL A 500 41.20 -13.52 -15.62
N PRO A 501 41.46 -12.48 -14.80
CA PRO A 501 40.38 -11.71 -14.16
C PRO A 501 39.39 -11.15 -15.21
N ASP A 502 38.10 -11.22 -14.88
CA ASP A 502 37.01 -10.64 -15.68
C ASP A 502 36.81 -11.18 -17.11
N LEU A 503 37.59 -12.17 -17.55
CA LEU A 503 37.44 -12.77 -18.89
C LEU A 503 36.27 -13.76 -18.93
N TRP A 504 36.04 -14.49 -17.85
CA TRP A 504 34.98 -15.49 -17.77
C TRP A 504 34.04 -15.21 -16.63
N GLN A 505 32.73 -15.14 -16.93
CA GLN A 505 31.65 -14.89 -16.00
C GLN A 505 30.80 -16.16 -15.82
N PRO A 506 30.92 -16.88 -14.70
CA PRO A 506 29.97 -17.94 -14.35
C PRO A 506 28.57 -17.37 -14.14
N LEU A 507 27.58 -17.94 -14.81
CA LEU A 507 26.16 -17.57 -14.64
C LEU A 507 25.42 -18.61 -13.81
N THR A 508 25.67 -19.88 -14.07
CA THR A 508 25.09 -21.04 -13.35
C THR A 508 26.12 -22.15 -13.24
N GLY A 509 25.99 -23.02 -12.24
CA GLY A 509 26.95 -24.10 -11.97
C GLY A 509 28.13 -23.65 -11.08
N ASP A 510 28.98 -24.61 -10.72
CA ASP A 510 30.17 -24.40 -9.89
C ASP A 510 31.42 -24.56 -10.76
N TRP A 511 32.09 -23.46 -11.07
CA TRP A 511 33.19 -23.36 -11.99
C TRP A 511 34.48 -23.03 -11.25
N GLU A 512 35.47 -23.95 -11.36
CA GLU A 512 36.78 -23.85 -10.70
C GLU A 512 37.89 -23.79 -11.72
N TRP A 513 38.81 -22.85 -11.58
CA TRP A 513 40.04 -22.75 -12.38
C TRP A 513 41.16 -23.50 -11.70
N THR A 514 41.69 -24.48 -12.36
CA THR A 514 42.90 -25.20 -11.96
C THR A 514 43.97 -25.05 -13.01
N ALA A 515 45.23 -25.29 -12.67
CA ALA A 515 46.34 -25.14 -13.62
C ALA A 515 46.12 -25.99 -14.90
N GLY A 516 45.85 -25.31 -16.03
CA GLY A 516 45.62 -25.92 -17.34
C GLY A 516 44.20 -26.43 -17.62
N LYS A 517 43.19 -26.14 -16.74
CA LYS A 517 41.81 -26.60 -16.94
C LYS A 517 40.77 -25.69 -16.26
N LEU A 518 39.62 -25.62 -16.86
CA LEU A 518 38.42 -25.11 -16.23
C LEU A 518 37.51 -26.30 -15.91
N LEU A 519 37.14 -26.42 -14.63
CA LEU A 519 36.33 -27.53 -14.11
C LEU A 519 34.93 -27.01 -13.85
N GLN A 520 33.93 -27.75 -14.28
CA GLN A 520 32.57 -27.62 -13.82
C GLN A 520 32.24 -28.82 -12.91
N ARG A 521 31.92 -28.58 -11.64
CA ARG A 521 31.84 -29.62 -10.61
C ARG A 521 30.42 -30.06 -10.29
N THR A 522 29.41 -29.24 -10.55
CA THR A 522 28.01 -29.51 -10.17
C THR A 522 27.32 -30.38 -11.23
N VAL A 523 26.78 -31.51 -10.80
CA VAL A 523 25.84 -32.28 -11.61
C VAL A 523 24.42 -31.80 -11.24
N GLN A 524 23.75 -31.11 -12.15
CA GLN A 524 22.42 -30.56 -11.93
C GLN A 524 21.52 -30.80 -13.13
N ASN A 525 20.22 -30.92 -12.88
CA ASN A 525 19.18 -30.98 -13.91
C ASN A 525 18.89 -29.58 -14.47
N GLY A 526 19.78 -29.05 -15.28
CA GLY A 526 19.76 -27.74 -15.88
C GLY A 526 21.09 -27.37 -16.48
N TRP A 527 21.14 -26.33 -17.29
CA TRP A 527 22.39 -25.87 -17.90
C TRP A 527 23.26 -25.15 -16.86
N SER A 528 24.51 -25.59 -16.75
CA SER A 528 25.57 -24.79 -16.15
C SER A 528 26.23 -23.98 -17.25
N VAL A 529 26.34 -22.70 -17.11
CA VAL A 529 26.80 -21.77 -18.15
C VAL A 529 27.88 -20.86 -17.59
N VAL A 530 28.98 -20.72 -18.32
CA VAL A 530 29.98 -19.68 -18.11
C VAL A 530 30.22 -18.97 -19.44
N LEU A 531 30.17 -17.66 -19.42
CA LEU A 531 30.34 -16.83 -20.62
C LEU A 531 31.69 -16.09 -20.61
N CYS A 532 32.32 -16.01 -21.77
CA CYS A 532 33.43 -15.10 -22.02
C CYS A 532 32.85 -13.67 -22.12
N THR A 533 33.41 -12.70 -21.43
CA THR A 533 32.95 -11.32 -21.44
C THR A 533 33.26 -10.60 -22.74
N LYS A 534 34.23 -11.08 -23.52
CA LYS A 534 34.64 -10.51 -24.80
C LYS A 534 33.65 -10.92 -25.90
N PRO A 535 32.99 -9.98 -26.58
CA PRO A 535 32.12 -10.29 -27.70
C PRO A 535 32.97 -10.78 -28.91
N LEU A 536 32.46 -11.72 -29.66
CA LEU A 536 33.08 -12.28 -30.85
C LEU A 536 32.24 -11.95 -32.10
N PRO A 537 32.87 -11.78 -33.29
CA PRO A 537 32.13 -11.58 -34.51
C PRO A 537 31.31 -12.86 -34.88
N THR A 538 30.26 -12.65 -35.67
CA THR A 538 29.40 -13.72 -36.16
C THR A 538 30.06 -14.62 -37.23
N GLU A 539 31.20 -14.20 -37.76
CA GLU A 539 32.05 -14.99 -38.69
C GLU A 539 33.30 -15.41 -37.99
N ALA A 540 33.29 -16.58 -37.43
CA ALA A 540 34.42 -17.13 -36.66
C ALA A 540 34.43 -18.63 -36.69
N VAL A 541 35.65 -19.18 -36.36
CA VAL A 541 35.79 -20.58 -35.98
C VAL A 541 36.00 -20.65 -34.48
N LEU A 542 35.11 -21.35 -33.80
CA LEU A 542 35.12 -21.57 -32.36
C LEU A 542 35.49 -23.01 -32.10
N SER A 543 36.40 -23.28 -31.16
CA SER A 543 36.74 -24.65 -30.78
C SER A 543 36.98 -24.77 -29.28
N THR A 544 36.67 -25.94 -28.75
CA THR A 544 36.92 -26.26 -27.36
C THR A 544 37.32 -27.73 -27.23
N LYS A 545 38.22 -28.02 -26.27
CA LYS A 545 38.55 -29.37 -25.85
C LYS A 545 38.00 -29.63 -24.47
N PHE A 546 37.31 -30.75 -24.31
CA PHE A 546 36.69 -31.11 -23.06
C PHE A 546 36.53 -32.61 -22.88
N ARG A 547 36.31 -33.04 -21.64
CA ARG A 547 35.87 -34.39 -21.30
C ARG A 547 34.82 -34.38 -20.20
N VAL A 548 33.93 -35.37 -20.20
CA VAL A 548 32.97 -35.64 -19.12
C VAL A 548 33.69 -36.32 -17.97
N THR A 549 33.56 -35.83 -16.76
CA THR A 549 34.15 -36.46 -15.58
C THR A 549 33.12 -37.20 -14.73
N ASP A 550 31.87 -36.71 -14.67
CA ASP A 550 30.77 -37.31 -13.95
C ASP A 550 29.41 -36.85 -14.52
N GLY A 551 28.31 -37.42 -14.05
CA GLY A 551 26.96 -37.08 -14.45
C GLY A 551 25.97 -38.23 -14.24
N VAL A 552 24.67 -38.01 -14.47
CA VAL A 552 23.61 -39.01 -14.22
C VAL A 552 23.17 -39.66 -15.54
N GLN A 553 22.34 -38.98 -16.32
CA GLN A 553 21.63 -39.53 -17.47
C GLN A 553 22.22 -39.07 -18.82
N TYR A 554 22.21 -37.74 -19.05
CA TYR A 554 22.54 -37.16 -20.36
C TYR A 554 24.01 -36.83 -20.53
N LYS A 555 24.66 -36.39 -19.46
CA LYS A 555 26.09 -36.07 -19.41
C LYS A 555 26.51 -35.27 -20.63
N SER A 556 25.83 -34.09 -20.80
CA SER A 556 26.01 -33.26 -21.98
C SER A 556 26.92 -32.08 -21.70
N LEU A 557 27.79 -31.75 -22.65
CA LEU A 557 28.71 -30.62 -22.55
C LEU A 557 29.07 -30.10 -23.93
N GLY A 558 29.40 -28.80 -24.00
CA GLY A 558 29.64 -28.16 -25.27
C GLY A 558 29.98 -26.68 -25.18
N LEU A 559 29.70 -26.02 -26.26
CA LEU A 559 30.05 -24.63 -26.52
C LEU A 559 28.81 -23.83 -26.84
N ALA A 560 28.65 -22.69 -26.18
CA ALA A 560 27.67 -21.68 -26.53
C ALA A 560 28.28 -20.55 -27.36
N PHE A 561 27.51 -20.00 -28.25
CA PHE A 561 27.86 -18.83 -29.07
C PHE A 561 26.69 -17.95 -29.32
N ASP A 562 26.89 -16.75 -29.85
CA ASP A 562 25.86 -15.71 -29.98
C ASP A 562 25.13 -15.42 -28.65
N ALA A 563 25.77 -15.68 -27.51
CA ALA A 563 25.16 -15.51 -26.23
C ALA A 563 25.06 -14.03 -25.87
N VAL A 564 23.85 -13.59 -25.53
CA VAL A 564 23.58 -12.30 -24.94
C VAL A 564 23.70 -12.41 -23.42
N ASP A 565 23.07 -13.45 -22.87
CA ASP A 565 23.07 -13.86 -21.46
C ASP A 565 22.86 -15.37 -21.32
N GLY A 566 22.61 -15.86 -20.11
CA GLY A 566 22.39 -17.29 -19.83
C GLY A 566 21.08 -17.86 -20.37
N ASP A 567 20.12 -17.01 -20.70
CA ASP A 567 18.79 -17.37 -21.18
C ASP A 567 18.60 -17.15 -22.68
N ASN A 568 19.56 -16.48 -23.33
CA ASN A 568 19.51 -16.14 -24.76
C ASN A 568 20.85 -16.49 -25.41
N LEU A 569 20.95 -17.69 -25.99
CA LEU A 569 22.17 -18.22 -26.61
C LEU A 569 21.87 -19.33 -27.65
N GLN A 570 22.87 -19.60 -28.49
CA GLN A 570 22.94 -20.77 -29.32
C GLN A 570 23.94 -21.73 -28.70
N GLY A 571 23.68 -23.01 -28.75
CA GLY A 571 24.63 -24.01 -28.20
C GLY A 571 24.75 -25.26 -29.05
N VAL A 572 25.98 -25.82 -29.10
CA VAL A 572 26.25 -27.14 -29.64
C VAL A 572 26.85 -27.99 -28.53
N TYR A 573 26.28 -29.15 -28.31
CA TYR A 573 26.73 -30.06 -27.28
C TYR A 573 26.91 -31.49 -27.76
N LEU A 574 27.80 -32.23 -27.07
CA LEU A 574 27.94 -33.67 -27.13
C LEU A 574 27.29 -34.29 -25.91
N SER A 575 26.58 -35.38 -26.06
CA SER A 575 25.95 -36.13 -24.97
C SER A 575 26.40 -37.62 -24.96
N VAL A 576 26.66 -38.14 -23.77
CA VAL A 576 26.95 -39.58 -23.60
C VAL A 576 25.78 -40.47 -24.04
N SER A 577 24.56 -39.87 -24.15
CA SER A 577 23.43 -40.54 -24.79
C SER A 577 23.61 -40.82 -26.30
N GLY A 578 24.78 -40.52 -26.85
CA GLY A 578 25.17 -40.86 -28.22
C GLY A 578 24.78 -39.84 -29.28
N LYS A 579 24.79 -38.55 -28.98
CA LYS A 579 24.44 -37.52 -29.96
C LYS A 579 25.29 -36.26 -29.89
N VAL A 580 25.39 -35.59 -31.04
CA VAL A 580 25.86 -34.21 -31.19
C VAL A 580 24.67 -33.40 -31.68
N GLN A 581 24.32 -32.31 -30.98
CA GLN A 581 23.10 -31.57 -31.29
C GLN A 581 23.29 -30.06 -31.06
N LEU A 582 22.66 -29.26 -31.90
CA LEU A 582 22.51 -27.84 -31.69
C LEU A 582 21.18 -27.57 -30.97
N PHE A 583 21.16 -26.57 -30.11
CA PHE A 583 19.97 -26.04 -29.47
C PHE A 583 19.95 -24.54 -29.49
N HIS A 584 18.75 -23.99 -29.46
CA HIS A 584 18.48 -22.58 -29.27
C HIS A 584 17.86 -22.37 -27.90
N ARG A 585 18.38 -21.43 -27.13
CA ARG A 585 17.78 -20.99 -25.87
C ARG A 585 17.33 -19.56 -26.02
N VAL A 586 16.03 -19.33 -25.83
CA VAL A 586 15.40 -18.00 -25.91
C VAL A 586 14.51 -17.80 -24.69
N LYS A 587 14.78 -16.77 -23.91
CA LYS A 587 14.11 -16.50 -22.64
C LYS A 587 14.06 -17.72 -21.71
N GLY A 588 15.18 -18.45 -21.64
CA GLY A 588 15.32 -19.63 -20.79
C GLY A 588 14.64 -20.90 -21.31
N VAL A 589 14.00 -20.87 -22.48
CA VAL A 589 13.32 -22.02 -23.08
C VAL A 589 14.18 -22.62 -24.18
N ASP A 590 14.49 -23.92 -24.08
CA ASP A 590 15.29 -24.64 -25.04
C ASP A 590 14.46 -25.19 -26.18
N SER A 591 14.95 -25.04 -27.39
CA SER A 591 14.40 -25.68 -28.61
C SER A 591 15.52 -26.40 -29.39
N TYR A 592 15.17 -27.55 -29.96
CA TYR A 592 16.10 -28.44 -30.57
C TYR A 592 15.72 -28.72 -32.04
N PRO A 593 16.35 -28.05 -33.01
CA PRO A 593 16.06 -28.29 -34.42
C PRO A 593 16.39 -29.78 -34.81
N THR A 594 15.41 -30.46 -35.36
CA THR A 594 15.55 -31.91 -35.69
C THR A 594 16.62 -32.20 -36.73
N HIS A 595 16.91 -31.25 -37.62
CA HIS A 595 17.91 -31.37 -38.66
C HIS A 595 19.34 -30.99 -38.17
N ALA A 596 19.48 -30.49 -36.94
CA ALA A 596 20.77 -30.15 -36.31
C ALA A 596 21.17 -31.20 -35.27
N LEU A 597 20.99 -32.45 -35.62
CA LEU A 597 21.31 -33.62 -34.78
C LEU A 597 22.07 -34.64 -35.60
N LYS A 598 23.15 -35.15 -35.01
CA LYS A 598 23.91 -36.31 -35.51
C LYS A 598 24.06 -37.35 -34.40
N MET A 599 23.68 -38.60 -34.67
CA MET A 599 23.97 -39.71 -33.78
C MET A 599 25.45 -40.06 -33.89
N ARG A 600 26.17 -40.05 -32.75
CA ARG A 600 27.58 -40.36 -32.62
C ARG A 600 27.86 -40.92 -31.24
N PRO A 601 28.48 -42.10 -31.11
CA PRO A 601 28.89 -42.61 -29.79
C PRO A 601 29.85 -41.63 -29.09
N ILE A 602 29.52 -41.27 -27.85
CA ILE A 602 30.30 -40.39 -26.98
C ILE A 602 30.61 -41.17 -25.70
N GLU A 603 31.90 -41.33 -25.38
CA GLU A 603 32.40 -42.07 -24.23
C GLU A 603 32.75 -41.11 -23.08
N ALA A 604 32.27 -41.41 -21.88
CA ALA A 604 32.68 -40.66 -20.69
C ALA A 604 34.20 -40.86 -20.42
N GLY A 605 34.88 -39.82 -19.95
CA GLY A 605 36.30 -39.82 -19.66
C GLY A 605 37.21 -39.61 -20.88
N ARG A 606 36.71 -39.75 -22.10
CA ARG A 606 37.47 -39.45 -23.33
C ARG A 606 37.43 -37.92 -23.59
N GLU A 607 38.58 -37.39 -24.03
CA GLU A 607 38.66 -35.99 -24.48
C GLU A 607 38.18 -35.88 -25.93
N TYR A 608 37.33 -34.87 -26.16
CA TYR A 608 36.78 -34.52 -27.48
C TYR A 608 37.14 -33.10 -27.85
N THR A 609 37.33 -32.85 -29.14
CA THR A 609 37.48 -31.52 -29.72
C THR A 609 36.19 -31.16 -30.46
N LEU A 610 35.45 -30.20 -29.98
CA LEU A 610 34.29 -29.61 -30.68
C LEU A 610 34.76 -28.36 -31.43
N LYS A 611 34.46 -28.31 -32.73
CA LYS A 611 34.72 -27.15 -33.58
C LYS A 611 33.42 -26.70 -34.23
N VAL A 612 33.13 -25.40 -34.13
CA VAL A 612 31.95 -24.73 -34.73
C VAL A 612 32.46 -23.59 -35.61
N ALA A 613 32.12 -23.58 -36.87
CA ALA A 613 32.38 -22.45 -37.76
C ALA A 613 31.09 -21.79 -38.20
N THR A 614 31.08 -20.45 -38.15
CA THR A 614 29.89 -19.64 -38.46
C THR A 614 30.20 -18.67 -39.57
N ARG A 615 29.27 -18.52 -40.56
CA ARG A 615 29.29 -17.48 -41.61
C ARG A 615 27.87 -17.02 -41.87
N GLY A 616 27.56 -15.77 -41.56
CA GLY A 616 26.21 -15.29 -41.62
C GLY A 616 25.28 -16.16 -40.73
N ARG A 617 24.25 -16.76 -41.32
CA ARG A 617 23.35 -17.70 -40.62
C ARG A 617 23.83 -19.14 -40.62
N LEU A 618 24.84 -19.48 -41.44
CA LEU A 618 25.28 -20.82 -41.61
C LEU A 618 26.24 -21.23 -40.47
N VAL A 619 26.00 -22.40 -39.90
CA VAL A 619 26.78 -23.03 -38.84
C VAL A 619 27.20 -24.41 -39.32
N ASN A 620 28.50 -24.72 -39.25
CA ASN A 620 29.05 -26.04 -39.49
C ASN A 620 29.71 -26.57 -38.23
N VAL A 621 29.55 -27.86 -37.94
CA VAL A 621 29.98 -28.51 -36.70
C VAL A 621 30.88 -29.71 -37.03
N TRP A 622 32.02 -29.80 -36.34
CA TRP A 622 32.93 -30.93 -36.39
C TRP A 622 33.23 -31.41 -34.95
N VAL A 623 33.41 -32.72 -34.83
CA VAL A 623 33.94 -33.36 -33.61
C VAL A 623 35.14 -34.21 -33.97
N ASP A 624 36.26 -33.97 -33.28
CA ASP A 624 37.57 -34.60 -33.57
C ASP A 624 37.99 -34.50 -35.05
N GLY A 625 37.65 -33.37 -35.69
CA GLY A 625 37.96 -33.12 -37.11
C GLY A 625 36.94 -33.71 -38.08
N GLU A 626 36.04 -34.57 -37.65
CA GLU A 626 34.99 -35.18 -38.49
C GLU A 626 33.75 -34.26 -38.56
N PHE A 627 33.28 -33.95 -39.77
CA PHE A 627 32.09 -33.16 -40.00
C PHE A 627 30.82 -33.86 -39.49
N GLN A 628 29.97 -33.15 -38.72
CA GLN A 628 28.75 -33.70 -38.14
C GLN A 628 27.51 -33.25 -38.91
N PHE A 629 27.28 -31.93 -39.00
CA PHE A 629 26.16 -31.35 -39.71
C PHE A 629 26.41 -29.87 -40.02
N ALA A 630 25.59 -29.35 -40.94
CA ALA A 630 25.44 -27.94 -41.19
C ALA A 630 23.97 -27.53 -40.87
N VAL A 631 23.79 -26.32 -40.40
CA VAL A 631 22.44 -25.77 -40.08
C VAL A 631 22.43 -24.27 -40.33
N GLU A 632 21.25 -23.74 -40.72
CA GLU A 632 21.01 -22.32 -40.78
C GLU A 632 20.28 -21.84 -39.51
N LEU A 633 20.85 -20.81 -38.87
CA LEU A 633 20.28 -20.16 -37.71
C LEU A 633 19.08 -19.26 -38.09
N PRO A 634 18.20 -18.92 -37.13
CA PRO A 634 17.16 -17.94 -37.30
C PRO A 634 17.66 -16.59 -37.82
N ALA A 635 16.78 -15.80 -38.45
CA ALA A 635 17.15 -14.54 -39.09
C ALA A 635 17.49 -13.41 -38.09
N ASP A 636 17.09 -13.52 -36.84
CA ASP A 636 17.26 -12.57 -35.76
C ASP A 636 18.56 -12.75 -34.94
N ARG A 637 19.57 -13.36 -35.59
CA ARG A 637 20.89 -13.55 -34.99
C ARG A 637 21.53 -12.21 -34.59
N PRO A 638 22.07 -12.07 -33.37
CA PRO A 638 22.75 -10.85 -32.94
C PRO A 638 23.98 -10.55 -33.82
N ALA A 639 24.32 -9.30 -34.04
CA ALA A 639 25.45 -8.86 -34.85
C ALA A 639 26.82 -9.25 -34.23
N ALA A 640 26.87 -9.39 -32.89
CA ALA A 640 27.97 -9.91 -32.11
C ALA A 640 27.42 -10.58 -30.85
N GLY A 641 28.04 -11.68 -30.43
CA GLY A 641 27.60 -12.40 -29.24
C GLY A 641 28.80 -12.93 -28.46
N LYS A 642 28.55 -13.38 -27.23
CA LYS A 642 29.56 -13.96 -26.37
C LYS A 642 29.73 -15.44 -26.65
N LEU A 643 30.99 -15.94 -26.49
CA LEU A 643 31.28 -17.36 -26.41
C LEU A 643 31.06 -17.87 -25.00
N GLY A 644 30.55 -19.07 -24.86
CA GLY A 644 30.40 -19.74 -23.57
C GLY A 644 30.71 -21.21 -23.58
N LEU A 645 30.83 -21.78 -22.38
CA LEU A 645 30.90 -23.21 -22.17
C LEU A 645 29.63 -23.63 -21.40
N VAL A 646 29.10 -24.78 -21.80
CA VAL A 646 27.83 -25.27 -21.24
C VAL A 646 27.94 -26.72 -20.84
N THR A 647 27.31 -27.09 -19.71
CA THR A 647 27.13 -28.50 -19.33
C THR A 647 25.68 -28.70 -18.88
N TYR A 648 25.15 -29.89 -19.08
CA TYR A 648 23.84 -30.32 -18.62
C TYR A 648 23.95 -31.72 -18.05
N ASP A 649 23.51 -31.87 -16.78
CA ASP A 649 23.59 -33.17 -16.09
C ASP A 649 25.00 -33.78 -16.10
N ALA A 650 26.03 -32.91 -16.05
CA ALA A 650 27.42 -33.35 -16.19
C ALA A 650 28.40 -32.47 -15.40
N ALA A 651 29.37 -33.13 -14.74
CA ALA A 651 30.62 -32.49 -14.37
C ALA A 651 31.62 -32.68 -15.51
N ALA A 652 32.44 -31.67 -15.76
CA ALA A 652 33.30 -31.63 -16.96
C ALA A 652 34.62 -30.90 -16.74
N GLU A 653 35.59 -31.24 -17.53
CA GLU A 653 36.86 -30.52 -17.65
C GLU A 653 36.98 -29.92 -19.06
N PHE A 654 37.35 -28.65 -19.14
CA PHE A 654 37.68 -27.95 -20.38
C PHE A 654 39.19 -27.61 -20.35
N SER A 655 39.94 -28.04 -21.39
CA SER A 655 41.40 -27.88 -21.46
C SER A 655 41.84 -26.81 -22.47
N LEU A 656 40.96 -26.43 -23.40
CA LEU A 656 41.23 -25.42 -24.42
C LEU A 656 39.93 -24.76 -24.87
N VAL A 657 39.94 -23.44 -25.01
CA VAL A 657 38.95 -22.68 -25.78
C VAL A 657 39.67 -21.77 -26.74
N GLN A 658 39.29 -21.80 -28.00
CA GLN A 658 39.89 -20.97 -29.03
C GLN A 658 38.84 -20.39 -29.97
N ALA A 659 38.99 -19.14 -30.32
CA ALA A 659 38.25 -18.48 -31.38
C ALA A 659 39.20 -17.81 -32.37
N THR A 660 38.95 -18.02 -33.65
CA THR A 660 39.73 -17.40 -34.73
C THR A 660 38.83 -16.80 -35.77
N THR A 661 39.34 -15.85 -36.56
CA THR A 661 38.63 -15.42 -37.76
C THR A 661 38.39 -16.58 -38.69
N LEU A 662 37.32 -16.55 -39.45
CA LEU A 662 37.00 -17.61 -40.41
C LEU A 662 38.05 -17.59 -41.53
N PRO A 663 38.81 -18.73 -41.75
CA PRO A 663 39.73 -18.81 -42.87
C PRO A 663 39.03 -18.60 -44.20
N GLY A 664 39.67 -17.82 -45.09
CA GLY A 664 39.07 -17.51 -46.40
C GLY A 664 38.89 -18.72 -47.31
N ASP A 665 39.72 -19.78 -47.09
CA ASP A 665 39.73 -21.04 -47.80
C ASP A 665 38.84 -22.12 -47.16
N LEU A 666 38.29 -21.89 -45.98
CA LEU A 666 37.42 -22.86 -45.32
C LEU A 666 36.11 -22.94 -46.08
N ALA A 667 35.89 -24.01 -46.83
CA ALA A 667 34.62 -24.30 -47.46
C ALA A 667 33.60 -24.78 -46.43
N LEU A 668 32.62 -23.92 -46.09
CA LEU A 668 31.48 -24.32 -45.31
C LEU A 668 30.46 -25.05 -46.19
N LEU A 669 29.71 -25.98 -45.60
CA LEU A 669 28.67 -26.73 -46.28
C LEU A 669 27.31 -26.18 -45.89
N ASN A 670 26.42 -26.09 -46.85
CA ASN A 670 24.99 -25.84 -46.63
C ASN A 670 24.33 -27.07 -45.95
N PRO A 671 23.11 -26.97 -45.40
CA PRO A 671 22.40 -28.12 -44.84
C PRO A 671 22.15 -29.24 -45.82
N ASP A 672 22.20 -28.99 -47.14
CA ASP A 672 22.12 -29.98 -48.24
C ASP A 672 23.48 -30.66 -48.56
N GLY A 673 24.54 -30.32 -47.82
CA GLY A 673 25.88 -30.87 -48.00
C GLY A 673 26.68 -30.25 -49.15
N LYS A 674 26.21 -29.23 -49.84
CA LYS A 674 26.92 -28.55 -50.90
C LYS A 674 27.78 -27.42 -50.34
N PRO A 675 28.91 -27.06 -50.97
CA PRO A 675 29.71 -25.90 -50.59
C PRO A 675 28.87 -24.60 -50.60
N ALA A 676 28.93 -23.83 -49.53
CA ALA A 676 28.27 -22.52 -49.45
C ALA A 676 29.14 -21.49 -50.19
N SER A 677 28.55 -20.80 -51.12
CA SER A 677 29.18 -19.66 -51.76
C SER A 677 29.28 -18.45 -50.78
N PRO A 678 30.22 -17.54 -50.87
CA PRO A 678 30.24 -16.31 -50.12
C PRO A 678 28.96 -15.51 -50.41
N PRO A 679 28.48 -14.68 -49.43
CA PRO A 679 27.26 -13.94 -49.64
C PRO A 679 27.33 -13.09 -50.90
N SER A 680 26.34 -13.24 -51.77
CA SER A 680 26.30 -12.47 -53.00
C SER A 680 26.12 -10.97 -52.67
N VAL A 681 26.66 -10.09 -53.54
CA VAL A 681 26.44 -8.61 -53.44
C VAL A 681 24.96 -8.29 -53.20
N ALA A 682 24.06 -9.05 -53.80
CA ALA A 682 22.61 -8.89 -53.64
C ALA A 682 22.14 -9.10 -52.19
N LEU A 683 22.70 -10.10 -51.45
CA LEU A 683 22.37 -10.31 -50.03
C LEU A 683 22.92 -9.18 -49.14
N LEU A 684 24.07 -8.64 -49.47
CA LEU A 684 24.64 -7.48 -48.77
C LEU A 684 23.86 -6.21 -49.05
N GLN A 685 23.36 -6.01 -50.24
CA GLN A 685 22.44 -4.91 -50.58
C GLN A 685 21.12 -5.03 -49.78
N GLU A 686 20.59 -6.24 -49.66
CA GLU A 686 19.39 -6.49 -48.84
C GLU A 686 19.65 -6.18 -47.37
N ALA A 687 20.80 -6.58 -46.81
CA ALA A 687 21.20 -6.27 -45.43
C ALA A 687 21.34 -4.75 -45.19
N VAL A 688 21.83 -3.97 -46.18
CA VAL A 688 21.85 -2.50 -46.11
C VAL A 688 20.44 -1.94 -46.08
N ALA A 689 19.54 -2.41 -46.98
CA ALA A 689 18.16 -1.95 -47.00
C ALA A 689 17.41 -2.28 -45.68
N ASP A 690 17.69 -3.43 -45.04
CA ASP A 690 17.17 -3.77 -43.74
C ASP A 690 17.67 -2.83 -42.62
N ALA A 691 18.94 -2.53 -42.65
CA ALA A 691 19.52 -1.58 -41.70
C ALA A 691 18.99 -0.16 -41.92
N GLU A 692 18.73 0.27 -43.11
CA GLU A 692 18.10 1.56 -43.42
C GLU A 692 16.69 1.65 -42.88
N ARG A 693 15.89 0.60 -43.05
CA ARG A 693 14.53 0.54 -42.44
C ARG A 693 14.57 0.60 -40.91
N LYS A 694 15.53 -0.09 -40.28
CA LYS A 694 15.72 -0.04 -38.81
C LYS A 694 16.11 1.35 -38.31
N VAL A 695 16.96 2.10 -39.08
CA VAL A 695 17.26 3.49 -38.77
C VAL A 695 15.99 4.35 -38.87
N GLY A 696 15.22 4.22 -39.95
CA GLY A 696 13.98 4.95 -40.12
C GLY A 696 12.96 4.68 -39.02
N LEU A 697 12.85 3.43 -38.59
CA LEU A 697 11.99 3.08 -37.44
C LEU A 697 12.49 3.67 -36.10
N ALA A 698 13.80 3.65 -35.87
CA ALA A 698 14.40 4.22 -34.67
C ALA A 698 14.26 5.75 -34.61
N GLU A 699 14.32 6.42 -35.77
CA GLU A 699 14.05 7.86 -35.87
C GLU A 699 12.58 8.19 -35.54
N ARG A 700 11.64 7.41 -36.03
CA ARG A 700 10.20 7.57 -35.67
C ARG A 700 9.97 7.36 -34.20
N ARG A 701 10.57 6.33 -33.60
CA ARG A 701 10.49 6.08 -32.14
C ARG A 701 11.04 7.26 -31.34
N LEU A 702 12.14 7.83 -31.76
CA LEU A 702 12.69 9.03 -31.13
C LEU A 702 11.73 10.22 -31.24
N ALA A 703 11.12 10.43 -32.41
CA ALA A 703 10.13 11.48 -32.61
C ALA A 703 8.89 11.29 -31.73
N THR A 704 8.37 10.05 -31.62
CA THR A 704 7.26 9.70 -30.73
C THR A 704 7.60 9.98 -29.27
N ALA A 705 8.77 9.53 -28.80
CA ALA A 705 9.21 9.76 -27.43
C ALA A 705 9.41 11.25 -27.12
N ALA A 706 9.97 12.01 -28.06
CA ALA A 706 10.14 13.45 -27.91
C ALA A 706 8.78 14.18 -27.84
N ALA A 707 7.83 13.83 -28.68
CA ALA A 707 6.47 14.37 -28.63
C ALA A 707 5.76 14.02 -27.34
N ALA A 708 5.91 12.78 -26.86
CA ALA A 708 5.37 12.34 -25.56
C ALA A 708 5.93 13.17 -24.39
N ARG A 709 7.23 13.51 -24.42
CA ARG A 709 7.83 14.38 -23.41
C ARG A 709 7.24 15.79 -23.43
N VAL A 710 7.05 16.36 -24.61
CA VAL A 710 6.42 17.68 -24.78
C VAL A 710 4.98 17.66 -24.26
N TRP A 711 4.24 16.62 -24.60
CA TRP A 711 2.87 16.43 -24.11
C TRP A 711 2.80 16.33 -22.58
N VAL A 712 3.66 15.52 -21.96
CA VAL A 712 3.72 15.36 -20.50
C VAL A 712 3.92 16.73 -19.84
N GLU A 713 4.88 17.52 -20.30
CA GLU A 713 5.15 18.85 -19.71
C GLU A 713 3.97 19.81 -19.91
N ALA A 714 3.41 19.88 -21.11
CA ALA A 714 2.27 20.74 -21.40
C ALA A 714 1.05 20.36 -20.55
N ARG A 715 0.80 19.05 -20.37
CA ARG A 715 -0.28 18.53 -19.54
C ARG A 715 -0.08 18.87 -18.07
N LEU A 716 1.12 18.67 -17.51
CA LEU A 716 1.42 19.01 -16.12
C LEU A 716 1.22 20.52 -15.84
N GLN A 717 1.47 21.37 -16.81
CA GLN A 717 1.21 22.82 -16.70
C GLN A 717 -0.29 23.12 -16.78
N ALA A 718 -1.03 22.49 -17.66
CA ALA A 718 -2.48 22.65 -17.79
C ALA A 718 -3.22 22.16 -16.52
N ASP A 719 -2.82 21.00 -16.00
CA ASP A 719 -3.38 20.46 -14.74
C ASP A 719 -3.12 21.41 -13.58
N ARG A 720 -1.91 21.97 -13.46
CA ARG A 720 -1.60 22.97 -12.45
C ARG A 720 -2.46 24.21 -12.60
N ALA A 721 -2.59 24.74 -13.81
CA ALA A 721 -3.37 25.97 -14.08
C ALA A 721 -4.86 25.82 -13.78
N THR A 722 -5.40 24.62 -13.84
CA THR A 722 -6.81 24.32 -13.49
C THR A 722 -7.10 24.59 -12.01
N PHE A 723 -6.09 24.41 -11.13
CA PHE A 723 -6.26 24.45 -9.68
C PHE A 723 -5.46 25.56 -8.99
N ASP A 724 -4.55 26.23 -9.69
CA ASP A 724 -3.72 27.30 -9.14
C ASP A 724 -4.36 28.67 -9.52
N PRO A 725 -4.91 29.42 -8.55
CA PRO A 725 -5.53 30.72 -8.83
C PRO A 725 -4.58 31.70 -9.53
N ALA A 726 -3.27 31.59 -9.27
CA ALA A 726 -2.28 32.47 -9.91
C ALA A 726 -2.12 32.19 -11.42
N LEU A 727 -2.43 30.98 -11.85
CA LEU A 727 -2.37 30.53 -13.24
C LEU A 727 -3.74 30.51 -13.93
N ALA A 728 -4.82 30.80 -13.22
CA ALA A 728 -6.18 30.80 -13.75
C ALA A 728 -6.36 31.62 -15.05
N PRO A 729 -5.74 32.81 -15.20
CA PRO A 729 -5.82 33.58 -16.45
C PRO A 729 -5.20 32.85 -17.66
N LEU A 730 -4.25 31.94 -17.44
CA LEU A 730 -3.55 31.19 -18.47
C LEU A 730 -4.13 29.79 -18.69
N ALA A 731 -5.11 29.36 -17.89
CA ALA A 731 -5.60 27.99 -17.88
C ALA A 731 -6.17 27.55 -19.24
N ALA A 732 -6.89 28.42 -19.94
CA ALA A 732 -7.42 28.12 -21.27
C ALA A 732 -6.31 27.89 -22.31
N ASP A 733 -5.30 28.76 -22.34
CA ASP A 733 -4.18 28.66 -23.30
C ASP A 733 -3.30 27.44 -23.01
N LEU A 734 -3.05 27.15 -21.73
CA LEU A 734 -2.26 25.98 -21.32
C LEU A 734 -3.03 24.67 -21.63
N THR A 735 -4.35 24.67 -21.45
CA THR A 735 -5.20 23.54 -21.83
C THR A 735 -5.19 23.31 -23.34
N ALA A 736 -5.28 24.38 -24.13
CA ALA A 736 -5.19 24.29 -25.60
C ALA A 736 -3.79 23.79 -26.03
N THR A 737 -2.73 24.27 -25.40
CA THR A 737 -1.36 23.82 -25.67
C THR A 737 -1.18 22.33 -25.35
N ALA A 738 -1.72 21.85 -24.24
CA ALA A 738 -1.68 20.45 -23.87
C ALA A 738 -2.46 19.57 -24.86
N ALA A 739 -3.62 20.04 -25.33
CA ALA A 739 -4.41 19.35 -26.35
C ALA A 739 -3.70 19.25 -27.70
N LEU A 740 -2.97 20.30 -28.10
CA LEU A 740 -2.16 20.26 -29.31
C LEU A 740 -1.00 19.26 -29.19
N ALA A 741 -0.29 19.28 -28.07
CA ALA A 741 0.80 18.35 -27.79
C ALA A 741 0.33 16.88 -27.73
N GLU A 742 -0.85 16.64 -27.18
CA GLU A 742 -1.49 15.30 -27.14
C GLU A 742 -1.77 14.78 -28.56
N ARG A 743 -2.27 15.63 -29.43
CA ARG A 743 -2.52 15.30 -30.84
C ARG A 743 -1.25 15.01 -31.62
N ASP A 744 -0.20 15.84 -31.46
CA ASP A 744 1.09 15.59 -32.08
C ASP A 744 1.68 14.25 -31.61
N GLN A 745 1.63 13.97 -30.31
CA GLN A 745 2.07 12.69 -29.78
C GLN A 745 1.28 11.52 -30.34
N ALA A 746 -0.06 11.62 -30.39
CA ALA A 746 -0.91 10.60 -30.96
C ALA A 746 -0.62 10.38 -32.45
N LEU A 747 -0.42 11.43 -33.22
CA LEU A 747 -0.05 11.32 -34.65
C LEU A 747 1.30 10.61 -34.81
N ARG A 748 2.34 11.02 -34.05
CA ARG A 748 3.65 10.36 -34.08
C ARG A 748 3.58 8.89 -33.72
N GLN A 749 2.76 8.53 -32.73
CA GLN A 749 2.53 7.13 -32.38
C GLN A 749 1.90 6.33 -33.51
N THR A 750 0.95 6.90 -34.25
CA THR A 750 0.35 6.22 -35.39
C THR A 750 1.32 6.12 -36.59
N GLU A 751 2.18 7.12 -36.80
CA GLU A 751 3.26 7.07 -37.81
C GLU A 751 4.30 5.99 -37.47
N GLU A 752 4.65 5.84 -36.20
CA GLU A 752 5.54 4.75 -35.73
C GLU A 752 4.90 3.39 -35.96
N ASN A 753 3.63 3.21 -35.55
CA ASN A 753 2.89 1.99 -35.74
C ASN A 753 2.77 1.60 -37.22
N LEU A 754 2.57 2.58 -38.11
CA LEU A 754 2.55 2.37 -39.55
C LEU A 754 3.91 1.86 -40.06
N ALA A 755 5.02 2.49 -39.63
CA ALA A 755 6.36 2.05 -40.01
C ALA A 755 6.69 0.63 -39.51
N VAL A 756 6.23 0.28 -38.31
CA VAL A 756 6.34 -1.11 -37.78
C VAL A 756 5.55 -2.09 -38.64
N ALA A 757 4.37 -1.72 -39.08
CA ALA A 757 3.54 -2.57 -39.93
C ALA A 757 4.14 -2.75 -41.34
N GLU A 758 4.71 -1.68 -41.92
CA GLU A 758 5.44 -1.68 -43.18
C GLU A 758 6.67 -2.61 -43.13
N ASP A 759 7.46 -2.53 -42.05
CA ASP A 759 8.62 -3.39 -41.85
C ASP A 759 8.20 -4.87 -41.72
N LYS A 760 7.15 -5.16 -40.94
CA LYS A 760 6.60 -6.52 -40.82
C LYS A 760 6.12 -7.09 -42.16
N LEU A 761 5.43 -6.28 -42.98
CA LEU A 761 4.98 -6.71 -44.28
C LEU A 761 6.17 -6.97 -45.21
N THR A 762 7.20 -6.14 -45.16
CA THR A 762 8.43 -6.33 -45.92
C THR A 762 9.13 -7.65 -45.56
N ILE A 763 9.18 -7.97 -44.26
CA ILE A 763 9.73 -9.23 -43.78
C ILE A 763 8.86 -10.43 -44.21
N ALA A 764 7.54 -10.32 -44.10
CA ALA A 764 6.60 -11.38 -44.46
C ALA A 764 6.65 -11.70 -45.99
N ARG A 765 6.80 -10.70 -46.81
CA ARG A 765 6.93 -10.86 -48.27
C ARG A 765 8.16 -11.66 -48.73
N ARG A 766 9.16 -11.78 -47.85
CA ARG A 766 10.35 -12.62 -48.12
C ARG A 766 10.08 -14.12 -47.94
N LYS A 767 8.95 -14.47 -47.32
CA LYS A 767 8.47 -15.83 -47.13
C LYS A 767 7.08 -16.01 -47.72
N PRO A 768 6.95 -16.00 -49.08
CA PRO A 768 5.63 -15.99 -49.73
C PRO A 768 4.82 -17.27 -49.47
N ASP A 769 5.50 -18.32 -49.04
CA ASP A 769 4.83 -19.60 -48.70
C ASP A 769 4.12 -19.54 -47.36
N ASP A 770 4.45 -18.60 -46.48
CA ASP A 770 3.76 -18.35 -45.21
C ASP A 770 2.56 -17.41 -45.41
N LYS A 771 1.54 -17.89 -46.11
CA LYS A 771 0.31 -17.13 -46.42
C LYS A 771 -0.38 -16.55 -45.17
N PRO A 772 -0.48 -17.25 -44.01
CA PRO A 772 -1.09 -16.66 -42.80
C PRO A 772 -0.29 -15.45 -42.27
N ALA A 773 1.01 -15.50 -42.25
CA ALA A 773 1.86 -14.40 -41.79
C ALA A 773 1.77 -13.19 -42.74
N LEU A 774 1.76 -13.43 -44.04
CA LEU A 774 1.59 -12.37 -45.03
C LEU A 774 0.23 -11.66 -44.90
N GLN A 775 -0.87 -12.43 -44.82
CA GLN A 775 -2.20 -11.88 -44.64
C GLN A 775 -2.36 -11.08 -43.34
N ALA A 776 -1.78 -11.58 -42.24
CA ALA A 776 -1.77 -10.87 -40.94
C ALA A 776 -0.99 -9.54 -41.01
N ALA A 777 0.15 -9.51 -41.72
CA ALA A 777 0.93 -8.29 -41.92
C ALA A 777 0.18 -7.26 -42.80
N GLU A 778 -0.51 -7.70 -43.83
CA GLU A 778 -1.34 -6.83 -44.69
C GLU A 778 -2.53 -6.23 -43.91
N GLN A 779 -3.19 -7.00 -43.07
CA GLN A 779 -4.24 -6.51 -42.18
C GLN A 779 -3.71 -5.49 -41.18
N GLN A 780 -2.54 -5.75 -40.59
CA GLN A 780 -1.88 -4.79 -39.65
C GLN A 780 -1.54 -3.49 -40.37
N LEU A 781 -1.03 -3.55 -41.61
CA LEU A 781 -0.74 -2.36 -42.38
C LEU A 781 -1.99 -1.55 -42.69
N ALA A 782 -3.06 -2.19 -43.10
CA ALA A 782 -4.33 -1.52 -43.38
C ALA A 782 -4.90 -0.82 -42.16
N ALA A 783 -4.87 -1.50 -40.98
CA ALA A 783 -5.30 -0.96 -39.72
C ALA A 783 -4.43 0.23 -39.26
N ALA A 784 -3.11 0.12 -39.40
CA ALA A 784 -2.17 1.20 -39.03
C ALA A 784 -2.33 2.42 -39.97
N THR A 785 -2.55 2.20 -41.27
CA THR A 785 -2.80 3.28 -42.24
C THR A 785 -4.07 4.04 -41.86
N LYS A 786 -5.17 3.30 -41.60
CA LYS A 786 -6.41 3.92 -41.18
C LYS A 786 -6.26 4.74 -39.90
N ALA A 787 -5.62 4.19 -38.89
CA ALA A 787 -5.38 4.89 -37.62
C ALA A 787 -4.56 6.18 -37.81
N ARG A 788 -3.53 6.15 -38.68
CA ARG A 788 -2.73 7.34 -39.00
C ARG A 788 -3.57 8.40 -39.71
N ASP A 789 -4.40 8.00 -40.67
CA ASP A 789 -5.24 8.92 -41.44
C ASP A 789 -6.32 9.57 -40.55
N GLU A 790 -6.89 8.82 -39.62
CA GLU A 790 -7.82 9.33 -38.60
C GLU A 790 -7.13 10.32 -37.66
N ALA A 791 -5.92 10.00 -37.19
CA ALA A 791 -5.15 10.90 -36.34
C ALA A 791 -4.76 12.19 -37.09
N LEU A 792 -4.40 12.10 -38.38
CA LEU A 792 -4.07 13.24 -39.21
C LEU A 792 -5.29 14.15 -39.42
N ALA A 793 -6.46 13.58 -39.65
CA ALA A 793 -7.71 14.32 -39.79
C ALA A 793 -8.07 15.04 -38.48
N THR A 794 -7.83 14.41 -37.31
CA THR A 794 -8.08 15.01 -36.01
C THR A 794 -7.12 16.15 -35.68
N THR A 795 -5.85 16.08 -36.13
CA THR A 795 -4.87 17.15 -35.91
C THR A 795 -5.19 18.40 -36.74
N SER A 796 -5.94 18.28 -37.83
CA SER A 796 -6.35 19.43 -38.66
C SER A 796 -7.58 20.15 -38.10
N GLN A 797 -8.29 19.61 -37.11
CA GLN A 797 -9.47 20.24 -36.48
C GLN A 797 -9.03 21.12 -35.28
N THR A 798 -9.33 22.42 -35.34
CA THR A 798 -9.20 23.32 -34.19
C THR A 798 -10.33 23.05 -33.21
N GLY A 799 -10.04 22.59 -31.95
CA GLY A 799 -11.02 22.50 -30.89
C GLY A 799 -11.22 21.11 -30.25
N GLY A 800 -10.21 20.26 -30.08
CA GLY A 800 -10.33 19.02 -29.32
C GLY A 800 -10.38 19.25 -27.81
N THR A 801 -11.20 18.44 -27.14
CA THR A 801 -11.29 18.43 -25.67
C THR A 801 -10.05 17.80 -25.05
N TYR A 802 -9.40 18.54 -24.14
CA TYR A 802 -8.35 18.01 -23.29
C TYR A 802 -8.92 16.93 -22.34
N THR A 803 -8.34 15.73 -22.39
CA THR A 803 -8.71 14.67 -21.45
C THR A 803 -7.86 14.87 -20.18
N LYS A 804 -8.48 15.36 -19.11
CA LYS A 804 -7.82 15.45 -17.79
C LYS A 804 -7.27 14.08 -17.38
N PHE A 805 -6.15 14.06 -16.69
CA PHE A 805 -5.77 12.90 -15.90
C PHE A 805 -6.94 12.64 -14.95
N GLY A 806 -7.73 11.63 -15.22
CA GLY A 806 -8.72 11.18 -14.27
C GLY A 806 -8.00 10.85 -12.96
N PRO A 807 -8.67 11.00 -11.80
CA PRO A 807 -8.11 10.48 -10.57
C PRO A 807 -7.79 9.00 -10.82
N THR A 808 -6.50 8.67 -10.85
CA THR A 808 -6.09 7.27 -10.75
C THR A 808 -6.45 6.84 -9.34
N TYR A 809 -7.62 6.22 -9.20
CA TYR A 809 -8.09 5.57 -7.99
C TYR A 809 -7.22 4.36 -7.67
#